data_52305d8929cfa656cb697e488725694f
#
_entry.id   52305d8929cfa656cb697e488725694f
#
_cell.length_a   1.000
_cell.length_b   1.000
_cell.length_c   1.000
_cell.angle_alpha   90.00
_cell.angle_beta   90.00
_cell.angle_gamma   90.00
#
_symmetry.space_group_name_H-M   'P 1'
#
loop_
_entity.id
_entity.type
_entity.pdbx_description
1 polymer ?
#
loop_
_entity_poly.entity_id
_entity_poly.type
_entity_poly.pdbx_seq_one_letter_code
_entity_poly.pdbx_strand_id
1 'polypeptide(L)'
;MRKASLILFALFFCFSAFAQKYQFSGKVLEKGTEIPVEFATVVMPDKELWAVANAKGEFVISGVSQGKTKVEISCLGYAPTTFEIDITKDLKGVTYYLAVDDLTLESAVVVAKENTNSATTSRQIDRTALEHMQMVNVSDISSLLPGGVSANSGKLTSSTDAFQIRSDETSAISSFGTAVELDGVRLSNNATHAGVSGVSTRNIASSNVESIEIITGVPSVEHGDMTNGVVKINTRKGKSPWMITAMTSPNTKQLSLSKGFDLGAKGGVINASAERTTSVHDLASPFTTYQRNAFSLIYSNSFDAFGQPIRFSTGVSGNIGGYDKSADPDSFMETFEKVKENTIRGNFSINWLLNKSWITNIELTGSLVYSDNLSSSSNNKSSSSSTSSLHGMEEGYFVSTPYSSDPDAEVILRPAGYWYEISHVDDKPLDYNLHLKINWAHDFGGIVNKLKFGVHFTGSGNLGQGLYYEDLSKAPDWRPYPYKDIPFVNNLAAYAEENVTIPIGTTSLNLVGGVRSEWTMINNSGYGTVSSLSPRFNAKYSILKYQRSRFLRELSLRGSWGVAVKLPSVSILYPTPSYYGKQVFAPGTMADGTAFYAYYILPRQIEYNPDLRWQKAQQSEVGVEADIAGVKISLAAFYSKTLDSYFTYSEYEPFTYKWTDQRSLEGCLIPSSERLYSIDRKTGVVTVKDITGKVPDQTLAYTEKNTFTSKTKVTNEVAPTVRKGIEWVIDFGQIPAIRTSIRMDGTLYKYRSTNENIVQSYQTNRTMSDGITPYQFVGHFVGSGSGTSNGSESLKLRNNITFTTHIPKARLIFTLRLESSLYRHDRNLAEYSGEQTTWPISGQDKIPSGTEFYDIKGHVAKYPLYYSTFDDPKTLIPFREKYLWAKDNNKQLFSELDAMINTTGYNYLYLKNVFSPYFSANISVTKEIGRIASLSFYANNFFYSTMRFKTSASQTDVSLFEFLSYIPKFYYGLTLRLKIQ
;
A
#
# COMPACT_ATOMS: atom_id res chain seq x y z
N MET A 1 0.42 -38.28 17.48
CA MET A 1 0.58 -37.60 16.16
C MET A 1 1.39 -38.39 15.12
N ARG A 2 2.46 -39.12 15.44
CA ARG A 2 3.25 -39.92 14.45
C ARG A 2 2.53 -41.09 13.78
N LYS A 3 1.49 -41.70 14.39
CA LYS A 3 0.75 -42.82 13.78
C LYS A 3 -0.40 -42.39 12.87
N ALA A 4 -0.92 -41.17 13.05
CA ALA A 4 -1.94 -40.59 12.14
C ALA A 4 -1.34 -40.09 10.81
N SER A 5 -0.11 -39.58 10.80
CA SER A 5 0.60 -39.18 9.59
C SER A 5 0.98 -40.34 8.68
N LEU A 6 1.28 -41.51 9.26
CA LEU A 6 1.61 -42.69 8.48
C LEU A 6 0.37 -43.34 7.83
N ILE A 7 -0.79 -43.26 8.46
CA ILE A 7 -2.06 -43.72 7.89
C ILE A 7 -2.55 -42.81 6.77
N LEU A 8 -2.36 -41.49 6.90
CA LEU A 8 -2.64 -40.52 5.82
C LEU A 8 -1.71 -40.73 4.64
N PHE A 9 -0.43 -41.03 4.86
CA PHE A 9 0.55 -41.32 3.82
C PHE A 9 0.31 -42.68 3.12
N ALA A 10 -0.18 -43.67 3.84
CA ALA A 10 -0.50 -45.02 3.29
C ALA A 10 -1.82 -45.03 2.50
N LEU A 11 -2.79 -44.17 2.84
CA LEU A 11 -4.03 -44.00 2.05
C LEU A 11 -3.81 -43.31 0.71
N PHE A 12 -2.70 -42.58 0.54
CA PHE A 12 -2.32 -41.92 -0.73
C PHE A 12 -1.78 -42.92 -1.78
N PHE A 13 -1.36 -44.11 -1.41
CA PHE A 13 -0.68 -45.05 -2.34
C PHE A 13 -1.55 -46.19 -2.91
N CYS A 14 -2.84 -46.27 -2.58
CA CYS A 14 -3.64 -47.46 -2.88
C CYS A 14 -4.69 -47.33 -3.99
N PHE A 15 -4.67 -46.29 -4.85
CA PHE A 15 -5.60 -46.28 -6.00
C PHE A 15 -4.88 -46.03 -7.34
N SER A 16 -4.16 -47.01 -7.82
CA SER A 16 -3.75 -47.06 -9.23
C SER A 16 -4.82 -47.76 -10.08
N ALA A 17 -5.95 -47.09 -10.33
CA ALA A 17 -6.84 -47.50 -11.41
C ALA A 17 -6.27 -46.95 -12.74
N PHE A 18 -5.90 -47.77 -13.66
CA PHE A 18 -5.49 -47.39 -15.02
C PHE A 18 -6.69 -46.86 -15.79
N ALA A 19 -6.99 -45.57 -15.68
CA ALA A 19 -7.94 -44.92 -16.57
C ALA A 19 -7.31 -44.81 -17.98
N GLN A 20 -8.03 -45.21 -18.99
CA GLN A 20 -7.62 -45.12 -20.37
C GLN A 20 -7.45 -43.62 -20.74
N LYS A 21 -6.26 -43.26 -21.21
CA LYS A 21 -5.92 -41.89 -21.56
C LYS A 21 -5.92 -41.69 -23.07
N TYR A 22 -6.51 -40.62 -23.54
CA TYR A 22 -6.68 -40.26 -24.93
C TYR A 22 -5.83 -39.03 -25.30
N GLN A 23 -5.65 -38.82 -26.60
CA GLN A 23 -5.02 -37.64 -27.18
C GLN A 23 -6.04 -36.75 -27.84
N PHE A 24 -6.00 -35.47 -27.55
CA PHE A 24 -6.77 -34.41 -28.24
C PHE A 24 -5.81 -33.53 -29.01
N SER A 25 -5.86 -33.56 -30.34
CA SER A 25 -5.00 -32.73 -31.19
C SER A 25 -5.75 -32.16 -32.36
N GLY A 26 -5.32 -30.98 -32.80
CA GLY A 26 -5.99 -30.27 -33.87
C GLY A 26 -5.19 -29.10 -34.37
N LYS A 27 -5.87 -28.26 -35.13
CA LYS A 27 -5.30 -27.04 -35.71
C LYS A 27 -6.23 -25.86 -35.47
N VAL A 28 -5.64 -24.72 -35.09
CA VAL A 28 -6.38 -23.46 -34.91
C VAL A 28 -6.06 -22.54 -36.10
N LEU A 29 -7.09 -22.12 -36.82
CA LEU A 29 -7.02 -21.25 -37.98
C LEU A 29 -7.84 -19.98 -37.76
N GLU A 30 -7.47 -18.91 -38.42
CA GLU A 30 -8.25 -17.68 -38.48
C GLU A 30 -9.48 -17.89 -39.39
N LYS A 31 -10.66 -17.49 -38.90
CA LYS A 31 -11.90 -17.65 -39.62
C LYS A 31 -11.96 -16.71 -40.85
N GLY A 32 -12.08 -17.30 -42.03
CA GLY A 32 -12.21 -16.58 -43.31
C GLY A 32 -10.90 -16.40 -44.10
N THR A 33 -9.74 -16.50 -43.46
CA THR A 33 -8.43 -16.41 -44.14
C THR A 33 -7.68 -17.75 -44.16
N GLU A 34 -8.08 -18.67 -43.26
CA GLU A 34 -7.37 -19.96 -43.02
C GLU A 34 -5.89 -19.83 -42.61
N ILE A 35 -5.49 -18.62 -42.18
CA ILE A 35 -4.13 -18.40 -41.65
C ILE A 35 -4.01 -19.14 -40.32
N PRO A 36 -2.89 -19.88 -40.07
CA PRO A 36 -2.66 -20.51 -38.77
C PRO A 36 -2.62 -19.46 -37.65
N VAL A 37 -3.34 -19.73 -36.56
CA VAL A 37 -3.30 -18.87 -35.37
C VAL A 37 -2.23 -19.40 -34.44
N GLU A 38 -1.04 -18.81 -34.53
CA GLU A 38 0.07 -19.12 -33.66
C GLU A 38 -0.23 -18.72 -32.23
N PHE A 39 0.31 -19.48 -31.27
CA PHE A 39 0.17 -19.24 -29.84
C PHE A 39 -1.26 -19.30 -29.30
N ALA A 40 -2.22 -19.77 -30.10
CA ALA A 40 -3.54 -20.04 -29.57
C ALA A 40 -3.43 -21.02 -28.39
N THR A 41 -3.99 -20.63 -27.27
CA THR A 41 -4.06 -21.45 -26.06
C THR A 41 -5.32 -22.28 -26.11
N VAL A 42 -5.19 -23.61 -26.07
CA VAL A 42 -6.30 -24.57 -26.02
C VAL A 42 -6.34 -25.15 -24.61
N VAL A 43 -7.40 -24.87 -23.86
CA VAL A 43 -7.54 -25.25 -22.45
C VAL A 43 -8.73 -26.16 -22.29
N MET A 44 -8.60 -27.21 -21.50
CA MET A 44 -9.68 -28.03 -20.96
C MET A 44 -9.85 -27.71 -19.46
N PRO A 45 -10.64 -26.70 -19.08
CA PRO A 45 -10.71 -26.23 -17.69
C PRO A 45 -11.11 -27.32 -16.71
N ASP A 46 -12.07 -28.18 -17.10
CA ASP A 46 -12.56 -29.26 -16.24
C ASP A 46 -11.52 -30.39 -15.99
N LYS A 47 -10.57 -30.54 -16.90
CA LYS A 47 -9.48 -31.51 -16.81
C LYS A 47 -8.12 -30.88 -16.56
N GLU A 48 -8.08 -29.55 -16.62
CA GLU A 48 -6.91 -28.71 -16.41
C GLU A 48 -5.70 -29.07 -17.27
N LEU A 49 -6.01 -29.53 -18.44
CA LEU A 49 -5.05 -29.80 -19.50
C LEU A 49 -5.08 -28.64 -20.49
N TRP A 50 -3.93 -28.33 -21.02
CA TRP A 50 -3.81 -27.27 -22.00
C TRP A 50 -2.65 -27.51 -22.98
N ALA A 51 -2.75 -26.89 -24.14
CA ALA A 51 -1.67 -26.84 -25.12
C ALA A 51 -1.62 -25.45 -25.75
N VAL A 52 -0.54 -25.18 -26.42
CA VAL A 52 -0.35 -23.99 -27.22
C VAL A 52 -0.12 -24.40 -28.66
N ALA A 53 -0.80 -23.74 -29.57
CA ALA A 53 -0.62 -23.96 -30.98
C ALA A 53 0.77 -23.49 -31.44
N ASN A 54 1.44 -24.30 -32.22
CA ASN A 54 2.72 -23.97 -32.84
C ASN A 54 2.57 -22.99 -34.02
N ALA A 55 3.65 -22.66 -34.72
CA ALA A 55 3.67 -21.77 -35.87
C ALA A 55 2.74 -22.20 -37.03
N LYS A 56 2.32 -23.46 -37.06
CA LYS A 56 1.38 -23.98 -38.05
C LYS A 56 -0.07 -24.03 -37.51
N GLY A 57 -0.30 -23.45 -36.28
CA GLY A 57 -1.59 -23.52 -35.61
C GLY A 57 -1.89 -24.88 -34.96
N GLU A 58 -0.95 -25.85 -34.98
CA GLU A 58 -1.19 -27.21 -34.50
C GLU A 58 -0.97 -27.30 -32.99
N PHE A 59 -1.86 -28.03 -32.30
CA PHE A 59 -1.77 -28.29 -30.87
C PHE A 59 -2.00 -29.75 -30.54
N VAL A 60 -1.44 -30.20 -29.41
CA VAL A 60 -1.60 -31.56 -28.91
C VAL A 60 -1.79 -31.53 -27.39
N ILE A 61 -2.90 -32.06 -26.89
CA ILE A 61 -3.13 -32.33 -25.48
C ILE A 61 -3.16 -33.84 -25.28
N SER A 62 -2.17 -34.37 -24.55
CA SER A 62 -2.04 -35.78 -24.25
C SER A 62 -2.55 -36.08 -22.82
N GLY A 63 -2.96 -37.31 -22.58
CA GLY A 63 -3.35 -37.73 -21.23
C GLY A 63 -4.77 -37.34 -20.83
N VAL A 64 -5.65 -37.08 -21.79
CA VAL A 64 -7.04 -36.70 -21.55
C VAL A 64 -7.85 -37.89 -21.08
N SER A 65 -8.49 -37.79 -19.92
CA SER A 65 -9.41 -38.83 -19.39
C SER A 65 -10.72 -38.86 -20.18
N GLN A 66 -11.36 -40.01 -20.22
CA GLN A 66 -12.66 -40.22 -20.88
C GLN A 66 -13.75 -39.30 -20.28
N GLY A 67 -14.70 -38.86 -21.10
CA GLY A 67 -15.91 -38.14 -20.71
C GLY A 67 -16.04 -36.75 -21.35
N LYS A 68 -17.16 -36.11 -21.09
CA LYS A 68 -17.45 -34.75 -21.55
C LYS A 68 -16.53 -33.74 -20.87
N THR A 69 -16.03 -32.81 -21.65
CA THR A 69 -15.19 -31.73 -21.17
C THR A 69 -15.38 -30.46 -21.97
N LYS A 70 -15.25 -29.34 -21.31
CA LYS A 70 -15.26 -28.01 -21.94
C LYS A 70 -13.88 -27.76 -22.54
N VAL A 71 -13.85 -27.23 -23.75
CA VAL A 71 -12.62 -26.74 -24.40
C VAL A 71 -12.78 -25.25 -24.66
N GLU A 72 -11.78 -24.52 -24.27
CA GLU A 72 -11.67 -23.07 -24.50
C GLU A 72 -10.44 -22.79 -25.34
N ILE A 73 -10.62 -22.12 -26.47
CA ILE A 73 -9.52 -21.70 -27.35
C ILE A 73 -9.47 -20.19 -27.34
N SER A 74 -8.33 -19.63 -26.97
CA SER A 74 -8.09 -18.19 -26.90
C SER A 74 -6.75 -17.84 -27.54
N CYS A 75 -6.72 -16.71 -28.22
CA CYS A 75 -5.50 -16.07 -28.69
C CYS A 75 -5.69 -14.56 -28.69
N LEU A 76 -4.64 -13.82 -28.37
CA LEU A 76 -4.72 -12.37 -28.38
C LEU A 76 -4.99 -11.82 -29.78
N GLY A 77 -5.96 -10.92 -29.89
CA GLY A 77 -6.42 -10.40 -31.18
C GLY A 77 -7.56 -11.24 -31.81
N TYR A 78 -8.00 -12.29 -31.13
CA TYR A 78 -9.10 -13.16 -31.59
C TYR A 78 -10.17 -13.30 -30.49
N ALA A 79 -11.42 -13.40 -30.89
CA ALA A 79 -12.53 -13.69 -29.99
C ALA A 79 -12.38 -15.13 -29.44
N PRO A 80 -12.37 -15.32 -28.10
CA PRO A 80 -12.25 -16.65 -27.52
C PRO A 80 -13.46 -17.51 -27.90
N THR A 81 -13.20 -18.79 -28.18
CA THR A 81 -14.22 -19.75 -28.54
C THR A 81 -14.28 -20.86 -27.50
N THR A 82 -15.48 -21.22 -27.08
CA THR A 82 -15.72 -22.26 -26.09
C THR A 82 -16.72 -23.26 -26.60
N PHE A 83 -16.46 -24.56 -26.46
CA PHE A 83 -17.34 -25.65 -26.84
C PHE A 83 -17.15 -26.87 -25.91
N GLU A 84 -18.10 -27.80 -25.94
CA GLU A 84 -18.02 -29.07 -25.23
C GLU A 84 -17.67 -30.20 -26.18
N ILE A 85 -16.77 -31.09 -25.77
CA ILE A 85 -16.45 -32.32 -26.49
C ILE A 85 -16.64 -33.54 -25.55
N ASP A 86 -16.92 -34.69 -26.14
CA ASP A 86 -16.98 -35.97 -25.43
C ASP A 86 -15.77 -36.83 -25.88
N ILE A 87 -14.86 -37.04 -24.96
CA ILE A 87 -13.64 -37.81 -25.18
C ILE A 87 -13.94 -39.28 -24.94
N THR A 88 -14.20 -40.02 -26.00
CA THR A 88 -14.40 -41.48 -25.98
C THR A 88 -13.29 -42.24 -26.71
N LYS A 89 -12.48 -41.54 -27.50
CA LYS A 89 -11.32 -42.04 -28.29
C LYS A 89 -10.36 -40.90 -28.56
N ASP A 90 -9.20 -41.19 -29.11
CA ASP A 90 -8.28 -40.18 -29.61
C ASP A 90 -9.00 -39.28 -30.62
N LEU A 91 -9.01 -37.96 -30.37
CA LEU A 91 -9.49 -36.97 -31.31
C LEU A 91 -8.30 -36.28 -31.96
N LYS A 92 -8.03 -36.60 -33.20
CA LYS A 92 -6.86 -36.12 -33.95
C LYS A 92 -7.29 -35.32 -35.18
N GLY A 93 -6.57 -34.23 -35.48
CA GLY A 93 -6.69 -33.48 -36.72
C GLY A 93 -7.94 -32.64 -36.84
N VAL A 94 -8.57 -32.27 -35.75
CA VAL A 94 -9.74 -31.39 -35.76
C VAL A 94 -9.31 -29.94 -35.99
N THR A 95 -9.99 -29.24 -36.89
CA THR A 95 -9.71 -27.82 -37.18
C THR A 95 -10.72 -26.94 -36.45
N TYR A 96 -10.18 -25.93 -35.72
CA TYR A 96 -10.96 -24.91 -35.03
C TYR A 96 -10.66 -23.55 -35.62
N TYR A 97 -11.69 -22.70 -35.66
CA TYR A 97 -11.59 -21.35 -36.22
C TYR A 97 -11.78 -20.32 -35.14
N LEU A 98 -10.84 -19.39 -35.01
CA LEU A 98 -10.99 -18.18 -34.23
C LEU A 98 -11.35 -17.01 -35.14
N ALA A 99 -12.38 -16.29 -34.79
CA ALA A 99 -12.68 -15.01 -35.42
C ALA A 99 -11.74 -13.95 -34.91
N VAL A 100 -11.24 -13.07 -35.79
CA VAL A 100 -10.51 -11.87 -35.34
C VAL A 100 -11.43 -11.12 -34.41
N ASP A 101 -10.88 -10.67 -33.28
CA ASP A 101 -11.61 -9.90 -32.30
C ASP A 101 -11.99 -8.53 -32.90
N ASP A 102 -13.11 -8.52 -33.57
CA ASP A 102 -13.76 -7.28 -33.99
C ASP A 102 -14.25 -6.57 -32.69
N LEU A 103 -14.20 -5.24 -32.69
CA LEU A 103 -14.82 -4.41 -31.67
C LEU A 103 -16.37 -4.60 -31.69
N THR A 104 -16.86 -5.83 -31.65
CA THR A 104 -18.29 -6.11 -31.58
C THR A 104 -18.70 -6.21 -30.12
N LEU A 105 -19.48 -5.24 -29.69
CA LEU A 105 -20.06 -5.06 -28.36
C LEU A 105 -21.12 -6.13 -28.01
N GLU A 106 -21.04 -7.35 -28.52
CA GLU A 106 -22.14 -8.32 -28.34
C GLU A 106 -22.49 -8.65 -26.88
N SER A 107 -21.64 -8.32 -25.93
CA SER A 107 -21.91 -8.54 -24.48
C SER A 107 -21.00 -7.77 -23.53
N ALA A 108 -20.63 -6.52 -23.83
CA ALA A 108 -19.79 -5.74 -22.92
C ALA A 108 -20.55 -5.40 -21.62
N VAL A 109 -20.14 -6.00 -20.53
CA VAL A 109 -20.62 -5.67 -19.18
C VAL A 109 -19.45 -5.11 -18.38
N VAL A 110 -19.57 -3.85 -17.96
CA VAL A 110 -18.54 -3.15 -17.20
C VAL A 110 -18.57 -3.60 -15.73
N VAL A 111 -18.03 -4.77 -15.46
CA VAL A 111 -18.02 -5.34 -14.10
C VAL A 111 -16.77 -6.17 -13.84
N ALA A 112 -16.39 -6.25 -12.59
CA ALA A 112 -15.44 -7.27 -12.14
C ALA A 112 -16.16 -8.63 -12.10
N LYS A 113 -15.77 -9.55 -12.97
CA LYS A 113 -16.33 -10.91 -13.02
C LYS A 113 -15.70 -11.75 -11.93
N GLU A 114 -16.54 -12.45 -11.18
CA GLU A 114 -16.05 -13.38 -10.16
C GLU A 114 -15.51 -14.65 -10.83
N ASN A 115 -14.37 -15.12 -10.34
CA ASN A 115 -13.78 -16.37 -10.80
C ASN A 115 -14.39 -17.54 -10.04
N THR A 116 -15.51 -18.08 -10.58
CA THR A 116 -16.23 -19.20 -9.98
C THR A 116 -15.47 -20.51 -10.00
N ASN A 117 -14.36 -20.62 -10.70
CA ASN A 117 -13.51 -21.81 -10.70
C ASN A 117 -12.47 -21.81 -9.56
N SER A 118 -12.25 -20.68 -8.93
CA SER A 118 -11.29 -20.55 -7.83
C SER A 118 -11.86 -21.01 -6.49
N ALA A 119 -11.04 -21.65 -5.68
CA ALA A 119 -11.37 -21.95 -4.27
C ALA A 119 -11.25 -20.72 -3.36
N THR A 120 -10.61 -19.65 -3.82
CA THR A 120 -10.50 -18.35 -3.12
C THR A 120 -11.31 -17.28 -3.83
N THR A 121 -11.70 -16.22 -3.10
CA THR A 121 -12.41 -15.08 -3.70
C THR A 121 -11.46 -14.31 -4.60
N SER A 122 -11.67 -14.39 -5.89
CA SER A 122 -10.96 -13.59 -6.89
C SER A 122 -11.93 -13.02 -7.93
N ARG A 123 -11.57 -11.87 -8.49
CA ARG A 123 -12.35 -11.16 -9.49
C ARG A 123 -11.46 -10.75 -10.64
N GLN A 124 -11.94 -10.96 -11.84
CA GLN A 124 -11.24 -10.57 -13.05
C GLN A 124 -11.97 -9.43 -13.74
N ILE A 125 -11.22 -8.42 -14.13
CA ILE A 125 -11.66 -7.29 -14.94
C ILE A 125 -10.97 -7.45 -16.28
N ASP A 126 -11.78 -7.71 -17.31
CA ASP A 126 -11.28 -7.88 -18.67
C ASP A 126 -11.12 -6.53 -19.38
N ARG A 127 -10.46 -6.57 -20.52
CA ARG A 127 -10.19 -5.41 -21.36
C ARG A 127 -11.46 -4.65 -21.72
N THR A 128 -12.55 -5.34 -22.01
CA THR A 128 -13.82 -4.71 -22.39
C THR A 128 -14.33 -3.84 -21.23
N ALA A 129 -14.29 -4.33 -20.00
CA ALA A 129 -14.66 -3.54 -18.83
C ALA A 129 -13.72 -2.34 -18.64
N LEU A 130 -12.39 -2.53 -18.79
CA LEU A 130 -11.41 -1.46 -18.67
C LEU A 130 -11.58 -0.35 -19.71
N GLU A 131 -11.94 -0.72 -20.95
CA GLU A 131 -12.18 0.26 -22.04
C GLU A 131 -13.40 1.15 -21.77
N HIS A 132 -14.36 0.67 -20.98
CA HIS A 132 -15.57 1.43 -20.64
C HIS A 132 -15.44 2.24 -19.34
N MET A 133 -14.42 1.99 -18.51
CA MET A 133 -14.25 2.67 -17.23
C MET A 133 -13.63 4.08 -17.30
N GLN A 134 -12.91 4.40 -18.36
CA GLN A 134 -12.22 5.69 -18.51
C GLN A 134 -11.20 5.95 -17.38
N MET A 135 -10.34 4.98 -17.11
CA MET A 135 -9.34 5.05 -16.05
C MET A 135 -8.22 6.03 -16.39
N VAL A 136 -7.84 6.88 -15.43
CA VAL A 136 -6.59 7.64 -15.42
C VAL A 136 -5.52 6.86 -14.67
N ASN A 137 -5.86 6.31 -13.51
CA ASN A 137 -5.01 5.44 -12.70
C ASN A 137 -5.53 4.01 -12.72
N VAL A 138 -4.61 3.04 -12.61
CA VAL A 138 -5.03 1.64 -12.55
C VAL A 138 -5.78 1.32 -11.26
N SER A 139 -5.52 2.04 -10.17
CA SER A 139 -6.25 1.92 -8.90
C SER A 139 -7.74 2.32 -8.97
N ASP A 140 -8.16 3.05 -10.01
CA ASP A 140 -9.57 3.45 -10.23
C ASP A 140 -10.52 2.25 -10.33
N ILE A 141 -9.98 1.07 -10.70
CA ILE A 141 -10.75 -0.19 -10.72
C ILE A 141 -11.28 -0.63 -9.36
N SER A 142 -10.74 -0.09 -8.27
CA SER A 142 -11.27 -0.36 -6.91
C SER A 142 -12.75 0.00 -6.79
N SER A 143 -13.24 0.91 -7.64
CA SER A 143 -14.66 1.24 -7.73
C SER A 143 -15.54 0.07 -8.20
N LEU A 144 -15.00 -0.92 -8.93
CA LEU A 144 -15.71 -2.12 -9.38
C LEU A 144 -15.74 -3.25 -8.34
N LEU A 145 -15.02 -3.12 -7.23
CA LEU A 145 -15.11 -4.05 -6.12
C LEU A 145 -16.45 -3.87 -5.39
N PRO A 146 -16.93 -4.92 -4.67
CA PRO A 146 -18.20 -4.81 -3.93
C PRO A 146 -18.22 -3.64 -2.97
N GLY A 147 -19.21 -2.76 -3.11
CA GLY A 147 -19.30 -1.54 -2.32
C GLY A 147 -18.23 -0.49 -2.63
N GLY A 148 -17.48 -0.67 -3.73
CA GLY A 148 -16.52 0.34 -4.19
C GLY A 148 -17.24 1.61 -4.65
N VAL A 149 -16.59 2.76 -4.53
CA VAL A 149 -17.11 4.05 -4.97
C VAL A 149 -16.21 4.62 -6.06
N SER A 150 -16.79 5.40 -6.95
CA SER A 150 -16.04 6.07 -8.01
C SER A 150 -15.02 7.03 -7.46
N ALA A 151 -13.85 7.10 -8.09
CA ALA A 151 -12.78 7.98 -7.68
C ALA A 151 -13.22 9.45 -7.63
N ASN A 152 -12.65 10.21 -6.70
CA ASN A 152 -12.98 11.63 -6.52
C ASN A 152 -12.48 12.54 -7.64
N SER A 153 -11.62 12.03 -8.53
CA SER A 153 -11.03 12.86 -9.58
C SER A 153 -10.52 11.99 -10.73
N GLY A 154 -10.96 12.24 -11.94
CA GLY A 154 -10.34 11.70 -13.14
C GLY A 154 -9.02 12.40 -13.47
N LYS A 155 -8.09 12.47 -12.53
CA LYS A 155 -6.80 13.18 -12.66
C LYS A 155 -5.67 12.47 -11.92
N LEU A 156 -4.44 12.72 -12.35
CA LEU A 156 -3.24 12.37 -11.58
C LEU A 156 -3.13 13.28 -10.37
N THR A 157 -2.65 12.75 -9.26
CA THR A 157 -2.49 13.49 -7.99
C THR A 157 -1.10 13.26 -7.39
N SER A 158 -0.70 14.10 -6.43
CA SER A 158 0.54 13.91 -5.65
C SER A 158 0.42 12.79 -4.62
N SER A 159 -0.80 12.41 -4.28
CA SER A 159 -1.03 11.30 -3.36
C SER A 159 -0.72 9.95 -4.02
N THR A 160 -0.36 8.99 -3.20
CA THR A 160 -0.15 7.61 -3.62
C THR A 160 -1.48 6.98 -4.04
N ASP A 161 -1.64 6.73 -5.35
CA ASP A 161 -2.82 6.04 -5.89
C ASP A 161 -2.64 4.53 -5.75
N ALA A 162 -2.76 4.04 -4.53
CA ALA A 162 -2.59 2.62 -4.18
C ALA A 162 -3.93 1.89 -4.10
N PHE A 163 -3.90 0.60 -4.40
CA PHE A 163 -5.06 -0.26 -4.22
C PHE A 163 -5.42 -0.44 -2.76
N GLN A 164 -6.68 -0.20 -2.43
CA GLN A 164 -7.23 -0.43 -1.11
C GLN A 164 -8.14 -1.67 -1.13
N ILE A 165 -7.63 -2.79 -0.62
CA ILE A 165 -8.37 -4.04 -0.53
C ILE A 165 -8.71 -4.31 0.93
N ARG A 166 -10.01 -4.34 1.29
CA ARG A 166 -10.48 -4.61 2.65
C ARG A 166 -9.69 -3.83 3.71
N SER A 167 -9.45 -2.56 3.44
CA SER A 167 -8.62 -1.66 4.24
C SER A 167 -9.38 -0.41 4.66
N ASP A 168 -8.86 0.33 5.64
CA ASP A 168 -9.41 1.62 6.01
C ASP A 168 -8.97 2.69 5.03
N GLU A 169 -9.91 3.38 4.40
CA GLU A 169 -9.67 4.41 3.38
C GLU A 169 -8.97 5.66 3.92
N THR A 170 -8.95 5.84 5.23
CA THR A 170 -8.41 7.04 5.87
C THR A 170 -6.91 6.96 6.14
N SER A 171 -6.28 5.78 6.02
CA SER A 171 -4.88 5.56 6.34
C SER A 171 -4.08 5.05 5.15
N ALA A 172 -3.02 5.76 4.75
CA ALA A 172 -2.07 5.32 3.71
C ALA A 172 -1.38 3.99 4.08
N ILE A 173 -1.13 3.76 5.37
CA ILE A 173 -0.54 2.52 5.90
C ILE A 173 -1.47 1.32 5.65
N SER A 174 -2.79 1.53 5.57
CA SER A 174 -3.74 0.44 5.37
C SER A 174 -3.56 -0.29 4.04
N SER A 175 -2.99 0.34 3.03
CA SER A 175 -2.67 -0.25 1.72
C SER A 175 -1.27 -0.87 1.63
N PHE A 176 -0.41 -0.69 2.65
CA PHE A 176 0.96 -1.20 2.67
C PHE A 176 1.06 -2.71 2.45
N GLY A 177 0.08 -3.46 2.96
CA GLY A 177 -0.01 -4.91 2.83
C GLY A 177 -0.64 -5.41 1.54
N THR A 178 -1.01 -4.55 0.58
CA THR A 178 -1.57 -4.98 -0.70
C THR A 178 -0.46 -5.30 -1.70
N ALA A 179 -0.44 -6.54 -2.20
CA ALA A 179 0.49 -6.96 -3.24
C ALA A 179 0.04 -6.47 -4.61
N VAL A 180 0.92 -5.87 -5.38
CA VAL A 180 0.68 -5.51 -6.79
C VAL A 180 1.69 -6.21 -7.66
N GLU A 181 1.23 -6.95 -8.66
CA GLU A 181 2.06 -7.65 -9.64
C GLU A 181 1.76 -7.10 -11.04
N LEU A 182 2.80 -6.78 -11.79
CA LEU A 182 2.73 -6.36 -13.19
C LEU A 182 3.39 -7.43 -14.05
N ASP A 183 2.60 -8.07 -14.92
CA ASP A 183 3.07 -9.19 -15.77
C ASP A 183 3.73 -10.34 -15.00
N GLY A 184 3.23 -10.62 -13.80
CA GLY A 184 3.76 -11.66 -12.89
C GLY A 184 4.95 -11.22 -12.04
N VAL A 185 5.34 -9.95 -12.12
CA VAL A 185 6.44 -9.37 -11.35
C VAL A 185 5.90 -8.53 -10.20
N ARG A 186 6.33 -8.84 -8.98
CA ARG A 186 5.97 -8.09 -7.78
C ARG A 186 6.54 -6.68 -7.83
N LEU A 187 5.68 -5.66 -7.71
CA LEU A 187 6.11 -4.29 -7.46
C LEU A 187 6.29 -4.10 -5.96
N SER A 188 7.50 -3.78 -5.55
CA SER A 188 7.86 -3.61 -4.15
C SER A 188 7.56 -2.17 -3.69
N ASN A 189 7.28 -2.03 -2.40
CA ASN A 189 7.19 -0.76 -1.68
C ASN A 189 8.10 -0.76 -0.45
N ASN A 190 9.09 -1.66 -0.41
CA ASN A 190 9.96 -1.85 0.75
C ASN A 190 11.21 -0.95 0.69
N ALA A 191 11.68 -0.58 -0.50
CA ALA A 191 12.94 0.14 -0.72
C ALA A 191 12.85 1.65 -0.55
N THR A 192 11.66 2.25 -0.51
CA THR A 192 11.49 3.70 -0.40
C THR A 192 11.61 4.21 1.04
N HIS A 193 12.21 5.38 1.21
CA HIS A 193 12.25 6.10 2.48
C HIS A 193 11.13 7.15 2.63
N ALA A 194 10.33 7.37 1.59
CA ALA A 194 9.24 8.37 1.58
C ALA A 194 8.05 8.04 2.52
N GLY A 195 8.15 6.98 3.30
CA GLY A 195 7.13 6.56 4.26
C GLY A 195 6.52 5.20 3.94
N VAL A 196 5.67 4.72 4.84
CA VAL A 196 5.02 3.41 4.75
C VAL A 196 3.67 3.57 4.06
N SER A 197 3.60 3.18 2.80
CA SER A 197 2.37 3.27 1.99
C SER A 197 2.22 2.09 1.04
N GLY A 198 1.07 1.95 0.39
CA GLY A 198 0.85 0.97 -0.67
C GLY A 198 1.68 1.29 -1.93
N VAL A 199 1.74 0.32 -2.84
CA VAL A 199 2.38 0.49 -4.15
C VAL A 199 1.60 1.53 -4.96
N SER A 200 2.27 2.60 -5.39
CA SER A 200 1.67 3.61 -6.27
C SER A 200 1.44 3.04 -7.66
N THR A 201 0.22 3.22 -8.19
CA THR A 201 -0.12 2.83 -9.56
C THR A 201 -0.07 4.00 -10.55
N ARG A 202 0.24 5.21 -10.07
CA ARG A 202 0.32 6.43 -10.87
C ARG A 202 1.27 6.30 -12.06
N ASN A 203 2.35 5.56 -11.91
CA ASN A 203 3.40 5.36 -12.92
C ASN A 203 3.15 4.16 -13.85
N ILE A 204 1.93 3.59 -13.85
CA ILE A 204 1.51 2.50 -14.73
C ILE A 204 0.58 3.06 -15.81
N ALA A 205 0.93 2.81 -17.09
CA ALA A 205 0.09 3.21 -18.22
C ALA A 205 -1.26 2.48 -18.17
N SER A 206 -2.34 3.20 -17.92
CA SER A 206 -3.69 2.62 -17.87
C SER A 206 -4.18 2.10 -19.23
N SER A 207 -3.72 2.71 -20.32
CA SER A 207 -4.08 2.34 -21.70
C SER A 207 -3.47 1.02 -22.18
N ASN A 208 -2.39 0.55 -21.58
CA ASN A 208 -1.68 -0.70 -21.95
C ASN A 208 -2.13 -1.93 -21.16
N VAL A 209 -3.11 -1.78 -20.25
CA VAL A 209 -3.61 -2.89 -19.43
C VAL A 209 -4.58 -3.75 -20.26
N GLU A 210 -4.40 -5.07 -20.23
CA GLU A 210 -5.26 -6.07 -20.87
C GLU A 210 -6.28 -6.65 -19.89
N SER A 211 -5.82 -7.01 -18.70
CA SER A 211 -6.69 -7.54 -17.66
C SER A 211 -6.14 -7.28 -16.27
N ILE A 212 -7.02 -7.26 -15.30
CA ILE A 212 -6.65 -7.15 -13.89
C ILE A 212 -7.39 -8.23 -13.11
N GLU A 213 -6.63 -9.02 -12.34
CA GLU A 213 -7.18 -9.96 -11.38
C GLU A 213 -6.95 -9.45 -9.97
N ILE A 214 -8.01 -9.44 -9.14
CA ILE A 214 -7.96 -9.02 -7.75
C ILE A 214 -8.36 -10.19 -6.87
N ILE A 215 -7.43 -10.64 -6.03
CA ILE A 215 -7.62 -11.72 -5.07
C ILE A 215 -7.82 -11.09 -3.69
N THR A 216 -9.05 -11.15 -3.18
CA THR A 216 -9.42 -10.59 -1.86
C THR A 216 -9.49 -11.65 -0.77
N GLY A 217 -9.63 -12.93 -1.13
CA GLY A 217 -9.58 -14.06 -0.21
C GLY A 217 -8.16 -14.48 0.15
N VAL A 218 -7.98 -15.70 0.65
CA VAL A 218 -6.66 -16.27 0.97
C VAL A 218 -5.97 -16.71 -0.34
N PRO A 219 -4.93 -16.01 -0.81
CA PRO A 219 -4.30 -16.32 -2.09
C PRO A 219 -3.37 -17.54 -2.00
N SER A 220 -2.95 -18.05 -3.16
CA SER A 220 -1.91 -19.10 -3.27
C SER A 220 -0.64 -18.73 -2.50
N VAL A 221 0.07 -19.74 -1.98
CA VAL A 221 1.36 -19.55 -1.28
C VAL A 221 2.49 -19.03 -2.17
N GLU A 222 2.32 -19.01 -3.50
CA GLU A 222 3.27 -18.38 -4.42
C GLU A 222 3.42 -16.87 -4.18
N HIS A 223 2.36 -16.22 -3.66
CA HIS A 223 2.36 -14.80 -3.34
C HIS A 223 2.85 -14.57 -1.91
N GLY A 224 3.95 -13.85 -1.77
CA GLY A 224 4.53 -13.42 -0.49
C GLY A 224 4.46 -11.91 -0.29
N ASP A 225 5.05 -11.44 0.80
CA ASP A 225 5.19 -10.01 1.14
C ASP A 225 3.87 -9.22 1.09
N MET A 226 2.83 -9.72 1.76
CA MET A 226 1.49 -9.12 1.74
C MET A 226 0.67 -9.48 2.98
N THR A 227 -0.38 -8.69 3.28
CA THR A 227 -1.36 -8.97 4.35
C THR A 227 -2.81 -8.73 3.94
N ASN A 228 -3.09 -8.02 2.83
CA ASN A 228 -4.46 -7.61 2.49
C ASN A 228 -5.03 -8.35 1.28
N GLY A 229 -4.22 -8.68 0.29
CA GLY A 229 -4.64 -9.31 -0.95
C GLY A 229 -3.65 -9.06 -2.10
N VAL A 230 -3.99 -9.53 -3.29
CA VAL A 230 -3.14 -9.45 -4.48
C VAL A 230 -3.89 -8.82 -5.64
N VAL A 231 -3.24 -7.88 -6.34
CA VAL A 231 -3.69 -7.31 -7.60
C VAL A 231 -2.70 -7.70 -8.68
N LYS A 232 -3.16 -8.46 -9.68
CA LYS A 232 -2.34 -8.85 -10.83
C LYS A 232 -2.77 -8.03 -12.03
N ILE A 233 -1.85 -7.28 -12.59
CA ILE A 233 -2.04 -6.43 -13.76
C ILE A 233 -1.32 -7.11 -14.92
N ASN A 234 -2.05 -7.44 -15.98
CA ASN A 234 -1.47 -7.98 -17.19
C ASN A 234 -1.52 -6.93 -18.30
N THR A 235 -0.38 -6.69 -18.93
CA THR A 235 -0.29 -5.79 -20.08
C THR A 235 -0.57 -6.53 -21.38
N ARG A 236 -0.84 -5.78 -22.43
CA ARG A 236 -1.13 -6.32 -23.76
C ARG A 236 0.07 -7.05 -24.34
N LYS A 237 -0.13 -8.26 -24.78
CA LYS A 237 0.89 -9.13 -25.44
C LYS A 237 0.25 -9.75 -26.68
N GLY A 238 1.07 -9.98 -27.72
CA GLY A 238 0.64 -10.63 -28.96
C GLY A 238 0.32 -9.63 -30.09
N LYS A 239 -0.02 -10.17 -31.27
CA LYS A 239 -0.34 -9.42 -32.48
C LYS A 239 -1.54 -8.51 -32.23
N SER A 240 -1.44 -7.24 -32.56
CA SER A 240 -2.55 -6.28 -32.49
C SER A 240 -2.39 -5.19 -33.54
N PRO A 241 -3.49 -4.62 -34.04
CA PRO A 241 -3.46 -3.45 -34.92
C PRO A 241 -2.94 -2.21 -34.18
N TRP A 242 -2.76 -1.11 -34.90
CA TRP A 242 -2.54 0.18 -34.25
C TRP A 242 -3.75 0.56 -33.41
N MET A 243 -3.49 0.83 -32.13
CA MET A 243 -4.47 1.32 -31.19
C MET A 243 -4.08 2.72 -30.75
N ILE A 244 -4.92 3.70 -31.05
CA ILE A 244 -4.76 5.09 -30.61
C ILE A 244 -5.88 5.40 -29.63
N THR A 245 -5.54 5.87 -28.45
CA THR A 245 -6.53 6.33 -27.46
C THR A 245 -6.26 7.79 -27.12
N ALA A 246 -7.22 8.64 -27.30
CA ALA A 246 -7.21 10.04 -26.87
C ALA A 246 -8.32 10.24 -25.84
N MET A 247 -7.95 10.63 -24.62
CA MET A 247 -8.89 10.95 -23.55
C MET A 247 -8.74 12.41 -23.15
N THR A 248 -9.84 13.08 -22.94
CA THR A 248 -9.88 14.45 -22.44
C THR A 248 -10.95 14.62 -21.37
N SER A 249 -10.59 15.26 -20.31
CA SER A 249 -11.47 15.80 -19.28
C SER A 249 -11.06 17.24 -18.98
N PRO A 250 -11.83 18.01 -18.21
CA PRO A 250 -11.40 19.36 -17.84
C PRO A 250 -9.99 19.39 -17.23
N ASN A 251 -9.65 18.44 -16.35
CA ASN A 251 -8.37 18.43 -15.65
C ASN A 251 -7.29 17.59 -16.34
N THR A 252 -7.65 16.61 -17.19
CA THR A 252 -6.70 15.59 -17.67
C THR A 252 -6.78 15.44 -19.18
N LYS A 253 -5.62 15.32 -19.81
CA LYS A 253 -5.46 14.97 -21.22
C LYS A 253 -4.53 13.77 -21.31
N GLN A 254 -4.94 12.74 -22.06
CA GLN A 254 -4.15 11.54 -22.28
C GLN A 254 -4.16 11.19 -23.78
N LEU A 255 -2.98 10.84 -24.27
CA LEU A 255 -2.81 10.28 -25.61
C LEU A 255 -1.96 9.02 -25.49
N SER A 256 -2.42 7.93 -26.09
CA SER A 256 -1.67 6.69 -26.12
C SER A 256 -1.67 6.07 -27.50
N LEU A 257 -0.57 5.37 -27.81
CA LEU A 257 -0.37 4.63 -29.04
C LEU A 257 0.18 3.25 -28.69
N SER A 258 -0.36 2.19 -29.27
CA SER A 258 0.17 0.83 -29.10
C SER A 258 -0.02 -0.02 -30.34
N LYS A 259 0.91 -1.00 -30.55
CA LYS A 259 0.83 -1.99 -31.61
C LYS A 259 1.58 -3.25 -31.24
N GLY A 260 1.05 -4.40 -31.66
CA GLY A 260 1.73 -5.68 -31.65
C GLY A 260 2.22 -6.02 -33.06
N PHE A 261 3.54 -5.94 -33.27
CA PHE A 261 4.21 -6.26 -34.53
C PHE A 261 4.47 -7.75 -34.62
N ASP A 262 3.88 -8.40 -35.60
CA ASP A 262 4.16 -9.79 -35.93
C ASP A 262 5.42 -9.87 -36.78
N LEU A 263 6.45 -10.56 -36.31
CA LEU A 263 7.72 -10.74 -36.98
C LEU A 263 7.75 -12.02 -37.83
N GLY A 264 6.59 -12.64 -38.03
CA GLY A 264 6.42 -13.88 -38.82
C GLY A 264 6.64 -15.15 -38.00
N ALA A 265 6.43 -16.31 -38.64
CA ALA A 265 6.25 -17.63 -38.02
C ALA A 265 7.38 -18.10 -37.07
N LYS A 266 8.55 -17.50 -37.09
CA LYS A 266 9.67 -17.80 -36.17
C LYS A 266 10.18 -16.57 -35.41
N GLY A 267 9.69 -15.40 -35.79
CA GLY A 267 10.18 -14.13 -35.27
C GLY A 267 9.55 -13.71 -33.97
N GLY A 268 8.37 -14.26 -33.61
CA GLY A 268 7.60 -13.87 -32.48
C GLY A 268 6.89 -12.53 -32.66
N VAL A 269 6.54 -11.88 -31.56
CA VAL A 269 5.77 -10.61 -31.56
C VAL A 269 6.48 -9.57 -30.69
N ILE A 270 6.57 -8.34 -31.20
CA ILE A 270 6.98 -7.17 -30.43
C ILE A 270 5.75 -6.32 -30.14
N ASN A 271 5.41 -6.11 -28.86
CA ASN A 271 4.41 -5.15 -28.43
C ASN A 271 5.12 -3.86 -28.00
N ALA A 272 4.78 -2.76 -28.67
CA ALA A 272 5.26 -1.43 -28.32
C ALA A 272 4.08 -0.55 -27.90
N SER A 273 4.24 0.20 -26.81
CA SER A 273 3.26 1.19 -26.38
C SER A 273 3.93 2.44 -25.83
N ALA A 274 3.29 3.58 -26.06
CA ALA A 274 3.63 4.86 -25.49
C ALA A 274 2.38 5.59 -25.05
N GLU A 275 2.43 6.25 -23.88
CA GLU A 275 1.33 7.03 -23.34
C GLU A 275 1.86 8.33 -22.75
N ARG A 276 1.20 9.44 -23.07
CA ARG A 276 1.42 10.73 -22.41
C ARG A 276 0.12 11.15 -21.72
N THR A 277 0.19 11.38 -20.42
CA THR A 277 -0.91 11.90 -19.60
C THR A 277 -0.47 13.15 -18.88
N THR A 278 -1.27 14.21 -18.95
CA THR A 278 -1.05 15.46 -18.22
C THR A 278 -2.33 15.79 -17.44
N SER A 279 -2.17 16.23 -16.21
CA SER A 279 -3.28 16.64 -15.34
C SER A 279 -2.97 17.95 -14.65
N VAL A 280 -4.00 18.78 -14.47
CA VAL A 280 -3.97 20.00 -13.65
C VAL A 280 -4.79 19.74 -12.40
N HIS A 281 -4.29 20.10 -11.24
CA HIS A 281 -4.97 19.83 -9.97
C HIS A 281 -6.27 20.63 -9.84
N ASP A 282 -6.20 21.94 -10.09
CA ASP A 282 -7.31 22.85 -10.02
C ASP A 282 -7.28 23.77 -11.26
N LEU A 283 -8.42 23.87 -11.94
CA LEU A 283 -8.55 24.70 -13.13
C LEU A 283 -8.57 26.20 -12.80
N ALA A 284 -9.04 26.57 -11.62
CA ALA A 284 -9.04 27.94 -11.15
C ALA A 284 -7.65 28.38 -10.66
N SER A 285 -6.79 27.42 -10.28
CA SER A 285 -5.42 27.65 -9.82
C SER A 285 -4.48 26.61 -10.49
N PRO A 286 -4.12 26.80 -11.78
CA PRO A 286 -3.48 25.78 -12.59
C PRO A 286 -1.97 25.62 -12.33
N PHE A 287 -1.50 26.00 -11.13
CA PHE A 287 -0.08 26.00 -10.76
C PHE A 287 0.41 24.65 -10.25
N THR A 288 -0.49 23.67 -10.12
CA THR A 288 -0.11 22.30 -9.80
C THR A 288 -0.43 21.38 -10.98
N THR A 289 0.60 20.87 -11.61
CA THR A 289 0.51 20.02 -12.80
C THR A 289 1.19 18.69 -12.58
N TYR A 290 0.64 17.63 -13.17
CA TYR A 290 1.16 16.28 -13.13
C TYR A 290 1.37 15.78 -14.54
N GLN A 291 2.41 14.98 -14.74
CA GLN A 291 2.66 14.32 -16.02
C GLN A 291 3.15 12.90 -15.85
N ARG A 292 2.73 12.04 -16.76
CA ARG A 292 3.19 10.69 -16.94
C ARG A 292 3.49 10.45 -18.41
N ASN A 293 4.73 10.08 -18.73
CA ASN A 293 5.12 9.62 -20.06
C ASN A 293 5.56 8.17 -19.90
N ALA A 294 4.65 7.25 -20.12
CA ALA A 294 4.92 5.83 -19.95
C ALA A 294 5.24 5.18 -21.29
N PHE A 295 6.13 4.20 -21.29
CA PHE A 295 6.50 3.41 -22.43
C PHE A 295 6.61 1.92 -22.07
N SER A 296 6.40 1.05 -23.03
CA SER A 296 6.61 -0.39 -22.88
C SER A 296 7.01 -1.00 -24.21
N LEU A 297 8.01 -1.86 -24.18
CA LEU A 297 8.45 -2.67 -25.29
C LEU A 297 8.60 -4.12 -24.80
N ILE A 298 7.78 -5.04 -25.31
CA ILE A 298 7.75 -6.43 -24.87
C ILE A 298 7.92 -7.31 -26.10
N TYR A 299 8.92 -8.17 -26.08
CA TYR A 299 9.13 -9.24 -27.05
C TYR A 299 8.60 -10.56 -26.48
N SER A 300 7.83 -11.27 -27.26
CA SER A 300 7.29 -12.59 -26.90
C SER A 300 7.47 -13.56 -28.07
N ASN A 301 7.95 -14.76 -27.77
CA ASN A 301 8.13 -15.81 -28.76
C ASN A 301 7.86 -17.18 -28.13
N SER A 302 7.60 -18.17 -28.99
CA SER A 302 7.55 -19.58 -28.61
C SER A 302 8.35 -20.38 -29.61
N PHE A 303 9.25 -21.21 -29.12
CA PHE A 303 10.11 -22.06 -29.94
C PHE A 303 10.19 -23.44 -29.33
N ASP A 304 10.46 -24.45 -30.16
CA ASP A 304 10.66 -25.82 -29.73
C ASP A 304 12.09 -26.04 -29.28
N ALA A 305 12.28 -26.54 -28.05
CA ALA A 305 13.56 -27.03 -27.58
C ALA A 305 13.41 -28.47 -27.09
N PHE A 306 14.24 -29.37 -27.58
CA PHE A 306 14.21 -30.81 -27.28
C PHE A 306 12.82 -31.45 -27.53
N GLY A 307 12.11 -30.99 -28.56
CA GLY A 307 10.78 -31.45 -28.91
C GLY A 307 9.68 -31.03 -27.96
N GLN A 308 9.90 -29.97 -27.17
CA GLN A 308 8.94 -29.38 -26.24
C GLN A 308 8.90 -27.86 -26.41
N PRO A 309 7.73 -27.23 -26.35
CA PRO A 309 7.62 -25.80 -26.55
C PRO A 309 8.15 -25.02 -25.33
N ILE A 310 8.93 -23.99 -25.61
CA ILE A 310 9.36 -22.97 -24.65
C ILE A 310 8.68 -21.65 -25.03
N ARG A 311 7.98 -21.05 -24.10
CA ARG A 311 7.50 -19.67 -24.19
C ARG A 311 8.52 -18.75 -23.56
N PHE A 312 8.96 -17.76 -24.29
CA PHE A 312 9.87 -16.73 -23.83
C PHE A 312 9.21 -15.36 -23.97
N SER A 313 9.33 -14.54 -22.95
CA SER A 313 8.94 -13.15 -23.01
C SER A 313 9.98 -12.31 -22.26
N THR A 314 10.37 -11.19 -22.85
CA THR A 314 11.22 -10.20 -22.19
C THR A 314 10.74 -8.82 -22.55
N GLY A 315 10.91 -7.87 -21.63
CA GLY A 315 10.43 -6.52 -21.87
C GLY A 315 11.14 -5.47 -21.04
N VAL A 316 11.03 -4.26 -21.54
CA VAL A 316 11.42 -3.04 -20.83
C VAL A 316 10.22 -2.11 -20.82
N SER A 317 9.89 -1.59 -19.66
CA SER A 317 8.82 -0.61 -19.48
C SER A 317 9.25 0.45 -18.51
N GLY A 318 8.61 1.61 -18.56
CA GLY A 318 8.97 2.67 -17.64
C GLY A 318 8.03 3.85 -17.72
N ASN A 319 8.36 4.83 -16.88
CA ASN A 319 7.71 6.12 -16.83
C ASN A 319 8.75 7.21 -16.65
N ILE A 320 8.55 8.35 -17.30
CA ILE A 320 9.27 9.59 -17.10
C ILE A 320 8.23 10.65 -16.77
N GLY A 321 8.28 11.22 -15.56
CA GLY A 321 7.25 12.16 -15.14
C GLY A 321 7.42 12.66 -13.72
N GLY A 322 6.31 13.02 -13.12
CA GLY A 322 6.22 13.58 -11.79
C GLY A 322 5.21 14.70 -11.70
N TYR A 323 5.42 15.62 -10.76
CA TYR A 323 4.57 16.80 -10.65
C TYR A 323 5.35 18.07 -10.34
N ASP A 324 4.75 19.21 -10.70
CA ASP A 324 5.25 20.56 -10.43
C ASP A 324 4.12 21.33 -9.75
N LYS A 325 4.38 21.80 -8.53
CA LYS A 325 3.51 22.66 -7.77
C LYS A 325 4.26 23.96 -7.50
N SER A 326 3.87 25.01 -8.19
CA SER A 326 4.44 26.34 -8.03
C SER A 326 3.46 27.25 -7.28
N ALA A 327 3.98 28.29 -6.65
CA ALA A 327 3.15 29.34 -6.10
C ALA A 327 2.41 30.09 -7.22
N ASP A 328 1.29 30.70 -6.87
CA ASP A 328 0.61 31.64 -7.74
C ASP A 328 1.58 32.80 -8.07
N PRO A 329 1.85 33.09 -9.33
CA PRO A 329 2.73 34.23 -9.72
C PRO A 329 2.33 35.57 -9.09
N ASP A 330 1.02 35.77 -8.89
CA ASP A 330 0.51 37.01 -8.28
C ASP A 330 0.75 37.08 -6.75
N SER A 331 1.17 35.94 -6.13
CA SER A 331 1.57 35.95 -4.72
C SER A 331 2.99 36.51 -4.49
N PHE A 332 3.77 36.68 -5.51
CA PHE A 332 5.18 37.13 -5.45
C PHE A 332 6.05 36.22 -4.56
N MET A 333 5.70 34.94 -4.44
CA MET A 333 6.44 33.96 -3.69
C MET A 333 7.18 32.99 -4.60
N GLU A 334 8.40 32.63 -4.26
CA GLU A 334 9.22 31.63 -4.97
C GLU A 334 9.14 30.23 -4.33
N THR A 335 7.98 29.93 -3.77
CA THR A 335 7.74 28.59 -3.19
C THR A 335 7.36 27.60 -4.28
N PHE A 336 7.90 26.38 -4.18
CA PHE A 336 7.57 25.29 -5.09
C PHE A 336 7.72 23.93 -4.42
N GLU A 337 7.09 22.94 -5.00
CA GLU A 337 7.33 21.50 -4.77
C GLU A 337 7.40 20.82 -6.13
N LYS A 338 8.57 20.34 -6.53
CA LYS A 338 8.80 19.65 -7.80
C LYS A 338 9.25 18.24 -7.53
N VAL A 339 8.55 17.27 -8.09
CA VAL A 339 8.87 15.87 -7.92
C VAL A 339 9.10 15.23 -9.28
N LYS A 340 10.31 14.74 -9.49
CA LYS A 340 10.69 13.88 -10.59
C LYS A 340 10.42 12.43 -10.15
N GLU A 341 9.71 11.67 -10.97
CA GLU A 341 9.41 10.24 -10.74
C GLU A 341 9.70 9.45 -12.01
N ASN A 342 10.93 9.02 -12.17
CA ASN A 342 11.33 8.20 -13.29
C ASN A 342 11.51 6.76 -12.84
N THR A 343 10.93 5.82 -13.57
CA THR A 343 11.05 4.40 -13.27
C THR A 343 11.35 3.64 -14.54
N ILE A 344 12.29 2.72 -14.47
CA ILE A 344 12.57 1.74 -15.52
C ILE A 344 12.44 0.34 -14.94
N ARG A 345 11.81 -0.57 -15.70
CA ARG A 345 11.59 -1.97 -15.33
C ARG A 345 12.05 -2.84 -16.48
N GLY A 346 12.97 -3.76 -16.19
CA GLY A 346 13.31 -4.87 -17.07
C GLY A 346 12.72 -6.16 -16.51
N ASN A 347 12.13 -7.01 -17.35
CA ASN A 347 11.63 -8.32 -16.95
C ASN A 347 11.85 -9.38 -18.01
N PHE A 348 11.91 -10.63 -17.57
CA PHE A 348 11.86 -11.79 -18.46
C PHE A 348 11.02 -12.90 -17.84
N SER A 349 10.48 -13.75 -18.70
CA SER A 349 9.75 -14.95 -18.33
C SER A 349 10.06 -16.06 -19.31
N ILE A 350 10.39 -17.24 -18.79
CA ILE A 350 10.63 -18.46 -19.53
C ILE A 350 9.67 -19.50 -18.98
N ASN A 351 8.83 -20.09 -19.83
CA ASN A 351 7.93 -21.17 -19.42
C ASN A 351 8.18 -22.38 -20.35
N TRP A 352 8.84 -23.40 -19.82
CA TRP A 352 9.15 -24.61 -20.52
C TRP A 352 8.05 -25.66 -20.29
N LEU A 353 7.31 -26.00 -21.34
CA LEU A 353 6.16 -26.87 -21.32
C LEU A 353 6.59 -28.31 -21.59
N LEU A 354 6.96 -29.04 -20.54
CA LEU A 354 7.49 -30.38 -20.63
C LEU A 354 6.41 -31.45 -20.87
N ASN A 355 5.23 -31.28 -20.26
CA ASN A 355 4.10 -32.22 -20.34
C ASN A 355 4.49 -33.70 -20.14
N LYS A 356 5.43 -33.95 -19.21
CA LYS A 356 5.81 -35.30 -18.81
C LYS A 356 4.97 -35.79 -17.64
N SER A 357 4.87 -37.11 -17.47
CA SER A 357 4.10 -37.69 -16.34
C SER A 357 4.59 -37.26 -14.96
N TRP A 358 5.84 -36.87 -14.82
CA TRP A 358 6.50 -36.45 -13.59
C TRP A 358 6.67 -34.92 -13.45
N ILE A 359 6.43 -34.15 -14.51
CA ILE A 359 6.50 -32.68 -14.53
C ILE A 359 5.68 -32.10 -15.68
N THR A 360 4.89 -31.07 -15.40
CA THR A 360 4.08 -30.40 -16.42
C THR A 360 4.84 -29.25 -17.05
N ASN A 361 5.35 -28.33 -16.26
CA ASN A 361 6.16 -27.19 -16.76
C ASN A 361 7.09 -26.64 -15.70
N ILE A 362 8.12 -25.95 -16.16
CA ILE A 362 9.04 -25.14 -15.37
C ILE A 362 8.89 -23.69 -15.81
N GLU A 363 8.70 -22.81 -14.87
CA GLU A 363 8.59 -21.37 -15.11
C GLU A 363 9.69 -20.62 -14.36
N LEU A 364 10.45 -19.81 -15.06
CA LEU A 364 11.45 -18.92 -14.49
C LEU A 364 11.10 -17.49 -14.88
N THR A 365 10.90 -16.64 -13.89
CA THR A 365 10.64 -15.20 -14.09
C THR A 365 11.69 -14.40 -13.34
N GLY A 366 12.07 -13.27 -13.91
CA GLY A 366 12.98 -12.33 -13.24
C GLY A 366 12.69 -10.91 -13.62
N SER A 367 13.03 -9.98 -12.72
CA SER A 367 12.88 -8.55 -12.97
C SER A 367 13.87 -7.72 -12.19
N LEU A 368 14.12 -6.53 -12.73
CA LEU A 368 14.87 -5.46 -12.13
C LEU A 368 14.05 -4.17 -12.27
N VAL A 369 13.82 -3.48 -11.16
CA VAL A 369 13.10 -2.20 -11.13
C VAL A 369 14.01 -1.16 -10.49
N TYR A 370 14.28 -0.10 -11.20
CA TYR A 370 15.02 1.05 -10.69
C TYR A 370 14.16 2.29 -10.82
N SER A 371 14.09 3.08 -9.75
CA SER A 371 13.44 4.39 -9.77
C SER A 371 14.45 5.49 -9.43
N ASP A 372 14.33 6.61 -10.12
CA ASP A 372 15.12 7.84 -9.90
C ASP A 372 14.12 8.93 -9.53
N ASN A 373 13.88 9.03 -8.22
CA ASN A 373 12.95 9.99 -7.66
C ASN A 373 13.73 11.12 -7.00
N LEU A 374 13.37 12.35 -7.34
CA LEU A 374 13.92 13.55 -6.72
C LEU A 374 12.78 14.50 -6.37
N SER A 375 12.57 14.69 -5.09
CA SER A 375 11.63 15.71 -4.59
C SER A 375 12.41 16.96 -4.21
N SER A 376 12.08 18.09 -4.81
CA SER A 376 12.68 19.39 -4.52
C SER A 376 11.61 20.33 -4.01
N SER A 377 11.85 20.99 -2.89
CA SER A 377 10.91 21.95 -2.32
C SER A 377 11.60 23.25 -1.92
N SER A 378 10.91 24.37 -2.15
CA SER A 378 11.28 25.71 -1.68
C SER A 378 10.21 26.21 -0.73
N ASN A 379 10.57 26.45 0.51
CA ASN A 379 9.67 26.93 1.55
C ASN A 379 10.10 28.31 2.04
N ASN A 380 9.18 29.25 2.13
CA ASN A 380 9.42 30.53 2.73
C ASN A 380 9.55 30.42 4.26
N LYS A 381 10.61 30.92 4.80
CA LYS A 381 10.93 30.98 6.23
C LYS A 381 11.26 32.38 6.67
N SER A 382 11.02 32.67 7.93
CA SER A 382 11.42 33.93 8.52
C SER A 382 11.78 33.79 9.99
N SER A 383 12.62 34.66 10.51
CA SER A 383 12.90 34.80 11.92
C SER A 383 13.07 36.27 12.26
N SER A 384 12.50 36.71 13.38
CA SER A 384 12.65 38.06 13.92
C SER A 384 14.00 38.28 14.65
N SER A 385 14.74 37.21 14.93
CA SER A 385 16.05 37.27 15.60
C SER A 385 17.03 36.34 14.95
N SER A 386 18.31 36.50 15.23
CA SER A 386 19.34 35.53 14.82
C SER A 386 19.03 34.15 15.37
N THR A 387 19.20 33.12 14.54
CA THR A 387 18.96 31.71 14.90
C THR A 387 20.18 30.89 14.55
N SER A 388 20.38 29.78 15.28
CA SER A 388 21.46 28.85 14.96
C SER A 388 20.87 27.57 14.41
N SER A 389 21.49 27.03 13.35
CA SER A 389 21.19 25.70 12.80
C SER A 389 22.29 24.73 13.22
N LEU A 390 21.90 23.56 13.75
CA LEU A 390 22.81 22.58 14.32
C LEU A 390 23.09 21.49 13.28
N HIS A 391 24.36 21.33 12.89
CA HIS A 391 24.81 20.35 11.89
C HIS A 391 25.82 19.33 12.46
N GLY A 392 26.31 19.55 13.68
CA GLY A 392 27.31 18.68 14.32
C GLY A 392 26.87 17.22 14.44
N MET A 393 27.80 16.32 14.09
CA MET A 393 27.59 14.86 14.10
C MET A 393 28.07 14.20 15.39
N GLU A 394 28.96 14.89 16.14
CA GLU A 394 29.59 14.39 17.35
C GLU A 394 28.99 15.02 18.59
N GLU A 395 29.12 14.32 19.72
CA GLU A 395 28.80 14.89 21.03
C GLU A 395 29.79 15.97 21.42
N GLY A 396 29.27 17.09 21.96
CA GLY A 396 30.12 18.16 22.47
C GLY A 396 29.47 19.52 22.54
N TYR A 397 30.26 20.49 22.92
CA TYR A 397 29.90 21.91 23.03
C TYR A 397 30.44 22.67 21.83
N PHE A 398 29.60 23.37 21.11
CA PHE A 398 29.94 24.04 19.88
C PHE A 398 29.50 25.49 19.93
N VAL A 399 30.28 26.38 19.30
CA VAL A 399 29.94 27.78 19.15
C VAL A 399 29.32 28.03 17.78
N SER A 400 28.30 28.83 17.75
CA SER A 400 27.69 29.23 16.46
C SER A 400 28.64 30.16 15.69
N THR A 401 28.90 29.82 14.45
CA THR A 401 29.80 30.54 13.55
C THR A 401 28.98 31.15 12.40
N PRO A 402 29.18 32.43 12.04
CA PRO A 402 28.58 32.98 10.84
C PRO A 402 28.97 32.17 9.61
N TYR A 403 28.02 31.90 8.74
CA TYR A 403 28.24 31.12 7.51
C TYR A 403 29.34 31.69 6.63
N SER A 404 29.42 33.04 6.56
CA SER A 404 30.48 33.74 5.81
C SER A 404 31.90 33.47 6.34
N SER A 405 32.03 33.04 7.59
CA SER A 405 33.34 32.76 8.20
C SER A 405 33.71 31.26 8.04
N ASP A 406 32.73 30.37 8.16
CA ASP A 406 32.92 28.94 7.99
C ASP A 406 31.59 28.29 7.53
N PRO A 407 31.46 27.93 6.23
CA PRO A 407 30.27 27.30 5.71
C PRO A 407 30.07 25.86 6.17
N ASP A 408 31.12 25.21 6.69
CA ASP A 408 31.10 23.83 7.16
C ASP A 408 31.02 23.73 8.68
N ALA A 409 30.75 24.83 9.38
CA ALA A 409 30.65 24.87 10.84
C ALA A 409 29.53 23.92 11.35
N GLU A 410 29.79 23.24 12.45
CA GLU A 410 28.84 22.37 13.10
C GLU A 410 27.60 23.10 13.66
N VAL A 411 27.71 24.40 13.90
CA VAL A 411 26.61 25.28 14.28
C VAL A 411 26.71 26.57 13.47
N ILE A 412 25.78 26.79 12.60
CA ILE A 412 25.75 27.97 11.71
C ILE A 412 24.83 29.03 12.28
N LEU A 413 25.37 30.24 12.48
CA LEU A 413 24.59 31.40 12.88
C LEU A 413 23.97 32.09 11.66
N ARG A 414 22.66 32.14 11.61
CA ARG A 414 21.85 32.83 10.61
C ARG A 414 21.29 34.13 11.18
N PRO A 415 21.42 35.27 10.49
CA PRO A 415 20.82 36.52 10.92
C PRO A 415 19.29 36.51 10.85
N ALA A 416 18.65 37.46 11.53
CA ALA A 416 17.22 37.70 11.37
C ALA A 416 16.88 38.11 9.92
N GLY A 417 15.69 37.74 9.45
CA GLY A 417 15.21 38.07 8.11
C GLY A 417 14.31 37.01 7.50
N TYR A 418 14.17 37.13 6.17
CA TYR A 418 13.43 36.18 5.34
C TYR A 418 14.41 35.40 4.45
N TRP A 419 14.10 34.11 4.23
CA TRP A 419 14.86 33.27 3.30
C TRP A 419 13.99 32.18 2.72
N TYR A 420 14.43 31.60 1.60
CA TYR A 420 13.88 30.40 1.05
C TYR A 420 14.76 29.22 1.47
N GLU A 421 14.15 28.23 2.14
CA GLU A 421 14.74 26.95 2.49
C GLU A 421 14.51 26.00 1.32
N ILE A 422 15.58 25.66 0.60
CA ILE A 422 15.50 24.76 -0.55
C ILE A 422 16.09 23.42 -0.16
N SER A 423 15.25 22.39 -0.20
CA SER A 423 15.61 21.01 0.15
C SER A 423 15.32 20.05 -0.99
N HIS A 424 16.10 18.98 -1.01
CA HIS A 424 15.99 17.89 -1.96
C HIS A 424 15.95 16.56 -1.21
N VAL A 425 15.07 15.64 -1.65
CA VAL A 425 15.05 14.24 -1.21
C VAL A 425 15.35 13.37 -2.42
N ASP A 426 16.56 12.83 -2.45
CA ASP A 426 17.02 11.91 -3.49
C ASP A 426 16.75 10.46 -3.05
N ASP A 427 15.73 9.84 -3.63
CA ASP A 427 15.22 8.50 -3.30
C ASP A 427 15.29 7.60 -4.54
N LYS A 428 16.23 6.65 -4.54
CA LYS A 428 16.54 5.78 -5.69
C LYS A 428 16.34 4.31 -5.35
N PRO A 429 15.09 3.85 -5.17
CA PRO A 429 14.80 2.46 -4.92
C PRO A 429 15.28 1.55 -6.05
N LEU A 430 15.89 0.43 -5.66
CA LEU A 430 16.29 -0.66 -6.53
C LEU A 430 15.69 -1.96 -5.99
N ASP A 431 14.85 -2.60 -6.79
CA ASP A 431 14.25 -3.89 -6.49
C ASP A 431 14.63 -4.93 -7.54
N TYR A 432 14.95 -6.13 -7.11
CA TYR A 432 15.19 -7.27 -7.99
C TYR A 432 14.43 -8.51 -7.50
N ASN A 433 14.08 -9.34 -8.46
CA ASN A 433 13.24 -10.51 -8.26
C ASN A 433 13.68 -11.65 -9.17
N LEU A 434 13.77 -12.85 -8.63
CA LEU A 434 13.98 -14.08 -9.38
C LEU A 434 13.08 -15.17 -8.81
N HIS A 435 12.21 -15.75 -9.62
CA HIS A 435 11.22 -16.72 -9.20
C HIS A 435 11.24 -17.96 -10.10
N LEU A 436 11.59 -19.10 -9.52
CA LEU A 436 11.53 -20.41 -10.16
C LEU A 436 10.30 -21.15 -9.64
N LYS A 437 9.48 -21.66 -10.55
CA LYS A 437 8.27 -22.41 -10.25
C LYS A 437 8.22 -23.69 -11.04
N ILE A 438 7.91 -24.81 -10.41
CA ILE A 438 7.78 -26.13 -10.99
C ILE A 438 6.35 -26.60 -10.72
N ASN A 439 5.62 -26.95 -11.77
CA ASN A 439 4.26 -27.44 -11.68
C ASN A 439 4.20 -28.89 -12.17
N TRP A 440 3.48 -29.69 -11.44
CA TRP A 440 3.11 -31.04 -11.81
C TRP A 440 1.59 -31.21 -11.67
N ALA A 441 0.95 -31.59 -12.76
CA ALA A 441 -0.47 -31.89 -12.80
C ALA A 441 -0.67 -33.30 -13.29
N HIS A 442 -1.48 -34.08 -12.57
CA HIS A 442 -1.78 -35.47 -12.93
C HIS A 442 -3.22 -35.85 -12.54
N ASP A 443 -3.85 -36.63 -13.41
CA ASP A 443 -5.17 -37.17 -13.17
C ASP A 443 -5.02 -38.65 -12.74
N PHE A 444 -5.45 -38.94 -11.52
CA PHE A 444 -5.49 -40.29 -10.93
C PHE A 444 -6.93 -40.82 -10.91
N GLY A 445 -7.41 -41.32 -12.05
CA GLY A 445 -8.73 -41.94 -12.13
C GLY A 445 -9.90 -40.97 -11.91
N GLY A 446 -9.74 -39.73 -12.39
CA GLY A 446 -10.70 -38.67 -12.25
C GLY A 446 -10.43 -37.68 -11.09
N ILE A 447 -9.48 -38.01 -10.19
CA ILE A 447 -8.98 -37.06 -9.18
C ILE A 447 -7.84 -36.28 -9.81
N VAL A 448 -8.09 -35.01 -10.05
CA VAL A 448 -7.06 -34.11 -10.59
C VAL A 448 -6.20 -33.59 -9.44
N ASN A 449 -4.91 -33.82 -9.56
CA ASN A 449 -3.90 -33.46 -8.57
C ASN A 449 -2.91 -32.47 -9.19
N LYS A 450 -2.65 -31.36 -8.54
CA LYS A 450 -1.70 -30.33 -8.99
C LYS A 450 -0.79 -29.96 -7.85
N LEU A 451 0.47 -30.24 -8.02
CA LEU A 451 1.51 -29.87 -7.09
C LEU A 451 2.35 -28.75 -7.69
N LYS A 452 2.59 -27.75 -6.90
CA LYS A 452 3.40 -26.58 -7.24
C LYS A 452 4.51 -26.42 -6.22
N PHE A 453 5.74 -26.34 -6.69
CA PHE A 453 6.91 -25.97 -5.90
C PHE A 453 7.51 -24.68 -6.43
N GLY A 454 8.02 -23.84 -5.56
CA GLY A 454 8.72 -22.66 -6.01
C GLY A 454 9.76 -22.17 -5.03
N VAL A 455 10.76 -21.48 -5.62
CA VAL A 455 11.79 -20.74 -4.92
C VAL A 455 11.77 -19.31 -5.45
N HIS A 456 11.70 -18.36 -4.55
CA HIS A 456 11.53 -16.96 -4.86
C HIS A 456 12.55 -16.12 -4.10
N PHE A 457 13.44 -15.45 -4.83
CA PHE A 457 14.44 -14.56 -4.29
C PHE A 457 14.10 -13.12 -4.65
N THR A 458 14.04 -12.24 -3.67
CA THR A 458 13.80 -10.80 -3.86
C THR A 458 14.80 -10.00 -3.06
N GLY A 459 15.14 -8.82 -3.55
CA GLY A 459 15.93 -7.87 -2.79
C GLY A 459 15.46 -6.45 -3.05
N SER A 460 15.54 -5.64 -2.02
CA SER A 460 15.12 -4.24 -2.01
C SER A 460 16.18 -3.40 -1.32
N GLY A 461 16.58 -2.29 -1.92
CA GLY A 461 17.53 -1.33 -1.36
C GLY A 461 17.37 0.04 -1.99
N ASN A 462 18.15 1.00 -1.54
CA ASN A 462 18.07 2.37 -2.00
C ASN A 462 19.46 2.91 -2.33
N LEU A 463 19.60 3.60 -3.45
CA LEU A 463 20.87 4.17 -3.94
C LEU A 463 20.91 5.70 -3.82
N GLY A 464 19.91 6.31 -3.21
CA GLY A 464 19.76 7.75 -3.09
C GLY A 464 20.66 8.38 -2.03
N GLN A 465 20.82 9.69 -2.13
CA GLN A 465 21.55 10.49 -1.13
C GLN A 465 20.66 10.85 0.09
N GLY A 466 19.34 10.66 -0.02
CA GLY A 466 18.41 11.10 1.02
C GLY A 466 18.14 12.60 0.99
N LEU A 467 17.80 13.15 2.16
CA LEU A 467 17.53 14.58 2.32
C LEU A 467 18.83 15.38 2.32
N TYR A 468 18.90 16.47 1.52
CA TYR A 468 19.97 17.46 1.56
C TYR A 468 19.43 18.86 1.23
N TYR A 469 20.19 19.89 1.54
CA TYR A 469 19.86 21.30 1.32
C TYR A 469 20.85 21.94 0.37
N GLU A 470 20.38 22.89 -0.47
CA GLU A 470 21.24 23.63 -1.38
C GLU A 470 22.18 24.59 -0.63
N ASP A 471 21.68 25.20 0.45
CA ASP A 471 22.40 26.22 1.24
C ASP A 471 22.24 25.89 2.73
N LEU A 472 23.31 25.44 3.35
CA LEU A 472 23.32 25.06 4.76
C LEU A 472 23.04 26.24 5.69
N SER A 473 23.35 27.48 5.27
CA SER A 473 23.01 28.66 6.07
C SER A 473 21.50 28.89 6.19
N LYS A 474 20.73 28.32 5.29
CA LYS A 474 19.26 28.38 5.24
C LYS A 474 18.58 27.09 5.69
N ALA A 475 19.35 26.04 5.91
CA ALA A 475 18.86 24.75 6.37
C ALA A 475 18.41 24.80 7.84
N PRO A 476 17.42 24.00 8.25
CA PRO A 476 17.12 23.76 9.66
C PRO A 476 18.23 22.89 10.29
N ASP A 477 18.03 22.43 11.52
CA ASP A 477 18.86 21.39 12.12
C ASP A 477 18.83 20.16 11.21
N TRP A 478 19.99 19.79 10.67
CA TRP A 478 20.08 18.73 9.68
C TRP A 478 21.41 18.01 9.75
N ARG A 479 21.41 16.73 9.39
CA ARG A 479 22.60 15.89 9.25
C ARG A 479 22.42 14.97 8.05
N PRO A 480 23.51 14.67 7.32
CA PRO A 480 23.44 13.75 6.19
C PRO A 480 23.02 12.33 6.63
N TYR A 481 22.09 11.76 5.91
CA TYR A 481 21.67 10.36 6.07
C TYR A 481 21.48 9.72 4.70
N PRO A 482 22.58 9.30 4.04
CA PRO A 482 22.51 8.75 2.70
C PRO A 482 21.79 7.39 2.70
N TYR A 483 20.76 7.26 1.89
CA TYR A 483 20.00 6.00 1.78
C TYR A 483 20.81 4.87 1.17
N LYS A 484 21.82 5.21 0.34
CA LYS A 484 22.75 4.24 -0.25
C LYS A 484 23.62 3.49 0.77
N ASP A 485 23.75 4.03 1.98
CA ASP A 485 24.52 3.40 3.06
C ASP A 485 23.68 2.40 3.88
N ILE A 486 22.37 2.33 3.61
CA ILE A 486 21.45 1.39 4.26
C ILE A 486 21.61 0.01 3.64
N PRO A 487 21.73 -1.06 4.46
CA PRO A 487 21.84 -2.42 3.95
C PRO A 487 20.61 -2.85 3.12
N PHE A 488 20.85 -3.60 2.04
CA PHE A 488 19.79 -4.22 1.27
C PHE A 488 19.05 -5.28 2.08
N VAL A 489 17.75 -5.34 1.93
CA VAL A 489 16.88 -6.38 2.49
C VAL A 489 16.69 -7.46 1.44
N ASN A 490 17.31 -8.61 1.65
CA ASN A 490 17.19 -9.78 0.78
C ASN A 490 16.22 -10.79 1.39
N ASN A 491 15.35 -11.37 0.59
CA ASN A 491 14.40 -12.37 1.05
C ASN A 491 14.41 -13.59 0.12
N LEU A 492 14.71 -14.74 0.71
CA LEU A 492 14.61 -16.04 0.04
C LEU A 492 13.35 -16.74 0.56
N ALA A 493 12.51 -17.21 -0.35
CA ALA A 493 11.34 -17.97 0.01
C ALA A 493 11.30 -19.30 -0.73
N ALA A 494 10.85 -20.33 -0.04
CA ALA A 494 10.51 -21.62 -0.64
C ALA A 494 9.07 -21.98 -0.27
N TYR A 495 8.34 -22.55 -1.22
CA TYR A 495 6.94 -22.93 -0.99
C TYR A 495 6.55 -24.19 -1.75
N ALA A 496 5.53 -24.85 -1.20
CA ALA A 496 4.83 -25.97 -1.82
C ALA A 496 3.32 -25.80 -1.66
N GLU A 497 2.56 -26.05 -2.71
CA GLU A 497 1.09 -26.00 -2.73
C GLU A 497 0.53 -27.19 -3.49
N GLU A 498 -0.41 -27.84 -2.87
CA GLU A 498 -1.15 -28.96 -3.42
C GLU A 498 -2.59 -28.54 -3.69
N ASN A 499 -3.10 -28.80 -4.89
CA ASN A 499 -4.49 -28.56 -5.27
C ASN A 499 -5.09 -29.86 -5.78
N VAL A 500 -6.05 -30.40 -5.05
CA VAL A 500 -6.72 -31.66 -5.37
C VAL A 500 -8.18 -31.39 -5.68
N THR A 501 -8.62 -31.83 -6.86
CA THR A 501 -10.05 -31.81 -7.25
C THR A 501 -10.58 -33.22 -7.29
N ILE A 502 -11.55 -33.51 -6.40
CA ILE A 502 -12.17 -34.82 -6.21
C ILE A 502 -13.60 -34.76 -6.74
N PRO A 503 -13.93 -35.46 -7.82
CA PRO A 503 -15.32 -35.66 -8.25
C PRO A 503 -16.05 -36.64 -7.31
N ILE A 504 -17.22 -36.26 -6.82
CA ILE A 504 -18.03 -37.05 -5.92
C ILE A 504 -19.43 -37.18 -6.59
N GLY A 505 -19.60 -38.19 -7.44
CA GLY A 505 -20.80 -38.32 -8.24
C GLY A 505 -21.06 -37.12 -9.13
N THR A 506 -22.17 -36.40 -8.90
CA THR A 506 -22.51 -35.16 -9.62
C THR A 506 -21.90 -33.89 -9.00
N THR A 507 -21.22 -34.02 -7.86
CA THR A 507 -20.59 -32.92 -7.11
C THR A 507 -19.07 -32.94 -7.28
N SER A 508 -18.38 -31.94 -6.80
CA SER A 508 -16.91 -31.93 -6.74
C SER A 508 -16.40 -31.16 -5.54
N LEU A 509 -15.34 -31.69 -4.95
CA LEU A 509 -14.62 -31.07 -3.85
C LEU A 509 -13.23 -30.65 -4.37
N ASN A 510 -12.91 -29.36 -4.29
CA ASN A 510 -11.57 -28.81 -4.56
C ASN A 510 -10.93 -28.40 -3.24
N LEU A 511 -9.73 -28.93 -2.96
CA LEU A 511 -8.95 -28.63 -1.77
C LEU A 511 -7.60 -28.08 -2.19
N VAL A 512 -7.22 -26.93 -1.66
CA VAL A 512 -5.92 -26.32 -1.89
C VAL A 512 -5.24 -26.10 -0.56
N GLY A 513 -4.07 -26.68 -0.37
CA GLY A 513 -3.28 -26.52 0.85
C GLY A 513 -1.83 -26.25 0.52
N GLY A 514 -1.22 -25.32 1.22
CA GLY A 514 0.17 -24.97 0.94
C GLY A 514 0.86 -24.30 2.12
N VAL A 515 2.17 -24.25 2.03
CA VAL A 515 3.03 -23.60 3.00
C VAL A 515 4.14 -22.82 2.27
N ARG A 516 4.42 -21.62 2.76
CA ARG A 516 5.53 -20.79 2.33
C ARG A 516 6.41 -20.50 3.53
N SER A 517 7.72 -20.76 3.40
CA SER A 517 8.75 -20.37 4.36
C SER A 517 9.60 -19.27 3.73
N GLU A 518 9.90 -18.25 4.51
CA GLU A 518 10.70 -17.10 4.08
C GLU A 518 11.85 -16.87 5.04
N TRP A 519 13.00 -16.51 4.50
CA TRP A 519 14.22 -16.12 5.21
C TRP A 519 14.64 -14.74 4.71
N THR A 520 14.40 -13.73 5.53
CA THR A 520 14.80 -12.36 5.24
C THR A 520 16.18 -12.11 5.83
N MET A 521 17.14 -11.79 4.98
CA MET A 521 18.55 -11.58 5.33
C MET A 521 18.88 -10.10 5.19
N ILE A 522 19.35 -9.49 6.27
CA ILE A 522 19.79 -8.10 6.31
C ILE A 522 21.25 -8.10 6.76
N ASN A 523 22.13 -8.21 5.79
CA ASN A 523 23.58 -8.33 6.04
C ASN A 523 24.11 -7.05 6.69
N ASN A 524 25.14 -7.20 7.54
CA ASN A 524 25.77 -6.10 8.26
C ASN A 524 24.82 -5.30 9.15
N SER A 525 23.80 -5.97 9.71
CA SER A 525 22.83 -5.35 10.62
C SER A 525 22.62 -6.20 11.87
N GLY A 526 22.07 -5.60 12.93
CA GLY A 526 21.65 -6.31 14.14
C GLY A 526 20.47 -7.26 13.94
N TYR A 527 19.74 -7.17 12.78
CA TYR A 527 18.61 -8.05 12.48
C TYR A 527 19.01 -9.45 12.01
N GLY A 528 20.18 -9.58 11.33
CA GLY A 528 20.66 -10.87 10.81
C GLY A 528 19.68 -11.53 9.83
N THR A 529 19.25 -12.75 10.16
CA THR A 529 18.25 -13.50 9.35
C THR A 529 16.98 -13.74 10.15
N VAL A 530 15.87 -13.25 9.64
CA VAL A 530 14.54 -13.44 10.24
C VAL A 530 13.73 -14.42 9.39
N SER A 531 13.17 -15.45 10.03
CA SER A 531 12.36 -16.47 9.34
C SER A 531 10.88 -16.31 9.63
N SER A 532 10.04 -16.66 8.66
CA SER A 532 8.58 -16.68 8.81
C SER A 532 7.95 -17.85 8.08
N LEU A 533 6.76 -18.27 8.55
CA LEU A 533 6.00 -19.38 7.99
C LEU A 533 4.57 -18.94 7.71
N SER A 534 4.07 -19.26 6.51
CA SER A 534 2.76 -18.83 5.99
C SER A 534 1.97 -20.04 5.47
N PRO A 535 1.30 -20.80 6.33
CA PRO A 535 0.38 -21.86 5.89
C PRO A 535 -0.92 -21.25 5.36
N ARG A 536 -1.49 -21.87 4.30
CA ARG A 536 -2.76 -21.45 3.68
C ARG A 536 -3.56 -22.67 3.25
N PHE A 537 -4.88 -22.56 3.42
CA PHE A 537 -5.81 -23.60 3.06
C PHE A 537 -7.10 -23.01 2.47
N ASN A 538 -7.54 -23.56 1.34
CA ASN A 538 -8.79 -23.21 0.70
C ASN A 538 -9.54 -24.49 0.34
N ALA A 539 -10.86 -24.47 0.45
CA ALA A 539 -11.74 -25.55 0.07
C ALA A 539 -12.96 -25.00 -0.68
N LYS A 540 -13.35 -25.66 -1.76
CA LYS A 540 -14.61 -25.38 -2.47
C LYS A 540 -15.37 -26.68 -2.71
N TYR A 541 -16.61 -26.72 -2.26
CA TYR A 541 -17.52 -27.83 -2.49
C TYR A 541 -18.63 -27.41 -3.44
N SER A 542 -18.59 -27.88 -4.67
CA SER A 542 -19.63 -27.67 -5.69
C SER A 542 -20.72 -28.74 -5.50
N ILE A 543 -21.77 -28.36 -4.77
CA ILE A 543 -22.90 -29.22 -4.41
C ILE A 543 -23.75 -29.50 -5.65
N LEU A 544 -23.93 -28.48 -6.49
CA LEU A 544 -24.65 -28.60 -7.75
C LEU A 544 -23.84 -27.89 -8.84
N LYS A 545 -23.39 -28.66 -9.83
CA LYS A 545 -22.76 -28.07 -11.03
C LYS A 545 -23.84 -27.50 -11.94
N TYR A 546 -23.49 -26.43 -12.71
CA TYR A 546 -24.42 -25.71 -13.54
C TYR A 546 -25.32 -26.61 -14.41
N GLN A 547 -26.64 -26.46 -14.23
CA GLN A 547 -27.67 -27.16 -14.99
C GLN A 547 -28.76 -26.19 -15.44
N ARG A 548 -28.77 -25.84 -16.72
CA ARG A 548 -29.64 -24.81 -17.30
C ARG A 548 -31.15 -25.09 -17.12
N SER A 549 -31.56 -26.36 -17.08
CA SER A 549 -32.96 -26.79 -16.98
C SER A 549 -33.55 -26.74 -15.56
N ARG A 550 -32.73 -26.53 -14.51
CA ARG A 550 -33.21 -26.48 -13.13
C ARG A 550 -33.45 -25.04 -12.65
N PHE A 551 -34.33 -24.89 -11.67
CA PHE A 551 -34.55 -23.61 -10.97
C PHE A 551 -33.28 -23.19 -10.17
N LEU A 552 -32.78 -24.09 -9.34
CA LEU A 552 -31.44 -23.95 -8.75
C LEU A 552 -30.43 -24.58 -9.71
N ARG A 553 -29.71 -23.77 -10.45
CA ARG A 553 -28.80 -24.18 -11.53
C ARG A 553 -27.39 -24.52 -11.05
N GLU A 554 -26.91 -23.81 -10.06
CA GLU A 554 -25.58 -23.97 -9.47
C GLU A 554 -25.61 -23.64 -7.98
N LEU A 555 -24.85 -24.40 -7.20
CA LEU A 555 -24.65 -24.14 -5.78
C LEU A 555 -23.26 -24.61 -5.37
N SER A 556 -22.45 -23.70 -4.81
CA SER A 556 -21.13 -24.00 -4.27
C SER A 556 -20.92 -23.33 -2.91
N LEU A 557 -20.20 -24.00 -2.04
CA LEU A 557 -19.72 -23.48 -0.76
C LEU A 557 -18.20 -23.38 -0.82
N ARG A 558 -17.64 -22.35 -0.24
CA ARG A 558 -16.19 -22.21 -0.09
C ARG A 558 -15.81 -21.81 1.32
N GLY A 559 -14.63 -22.22 1.75
CA GLY A 559 -14.02 -21.83 3.01
C GLY A 559 -12.53 -21.69 2.84
N SER A 560 -11.93 -20.71 3.49
CA SER A 560 -10.51 -20.48 3.44
C SER A 560 -9.96 -20.00 4.78
N TRP A 561 -8.70 -20.36 5.04
CA TRP A 561 -7.93 -19.91 6.17
C TRP A 561 -6.46 -19.82 5.79
N GLY A 562 -5.77 -18.79 6.27
CA GLY A 562 -4.35 -18.69 6.00
C GLY A 562 -3.66 -17.60 6.77
N VAL A 563 -2.33 -17.70 6.76
CA VAL A 563 -1.40 -16.71 7.30
C VAL A 563 -0.62 -16.09 6.14
N ALA A 564 -0.51 -14.78 6.15
CA ALA A 564 0.32 -14.03 5.21
C ALA A 564 1.25 -13.08 5.97
N VAL A 565 2.44 -12.83 5.44
CA VAL A 565 3.48 -12.02 6.08
C VAL A 565 3.85 -10.86 5.17
N LYS A 566 3.97 -9.65 5.74
CA LYS A 566 4.47 -8.46 5.07
C LYS A 566 5.84 -8.09 5.63
N LEU A 567 6.80 -7.97 4.74
CA LEU A 567 8.15 -7.50 5.08
C LEU A 567 8.14 -6.02 5.46
N PRO A 568 8.98 -5.58 6.38
CA PRO A 568 9.13 -4.17 6.70
C PRO A 568 9.79 -3.40 5.55
N SER A 569 9.46 -2.12 5.42
CA SER A 569 10.21 -1.22 4.54
C SER A 569 11.54 -0.80 5.17
N VAL A 570 12.48 -0.33 4.34
CA VAL A 570 13.75 0.23 4.83
C VAL A 570 13.53 1.39 5.80
N SER A 571 12.47 2.19 5.62
CA SER A 571 12.11 3.30 6.53
C SER A 571 11.68 2.82 7.92
N ILE A 572 11.14 1.61 8.04
CA ILE A 572 10.80 0.98 9.33
C ILE A 572 12.07 0.43 9.98
N LEU A 573 12.89 -0.28 9.22
CA LEU A 573 14.11 -0.92 9.74
C LEU A 573 15.18 0.11 10.13
N TYR A 574 15.27 1.19 9.34
CA TYR A 574 16.31 2.22 9.44
C TYR A 574 15.69 3.62 9.46
N PRO A 575 14.96 3.97 10.54
CA PRO A 575 14.41 5.32 10.67
C PRO A 575 15.54 6.36 10.70
N THR A 576 15.25 7.58 10.29
CA THR A 576 16.22 8.68 10.29
C THR A 576 16.73 8.96 11.70
N PRO A 577 18.06 9.06 11.92
CA PRO A 577 18.63 9.40 13.21
C PRO A 577 18.16 10.77 13.69
N SER A 578 18.01 10.92 15.00
CA SER A 578 17.73 12.21 15.62
C SER A 578 18.88 12.69 16.48
N TYR A 579 18.95 14.00 16.69
CA TYR A 579 19.97 14.66 17.46
C TYR A 579 19.31 15.57 18.48
N TYR A 580 19.88 15.63 19.68
CA TYR A 580 19.48 16.59 20.68
C TYR A 580 20.43 17.79 20.62
N GLY A 581 19.86 18.99 20.59
CA GLY A 581 20.64 20.23 20.66
C GLY A 581 20.06 21.18 21.69
N LYS A 582 20.89 21.75 22.52
CA LYS A 582 20.46 22.68 23.57
C LYS A 582 21.41 23.88 23.66
N GLN A 583 20.87 25.08 23.64
CA GLN A 583 21.66 26.29 23.94
C GLN A 583 22.12 26.25 25.39
N VAL A 584 23.42 26.41 25.60
CA VAL A 584 24.06 26.30 26.93
C VAL A 584 24.60 27.61 27.44
N PHE A 585 24.92 28.55 26.57
CA PHE A 585 25.33 29.90 26.93
C PHE A 585 25.08 30.88 25.78
N ALA A 586 24.55 32.04 26.08
CA ALA A 586 24.22 33.07 25.10
C ALA A 586 24.43 34.48 25.69
N PRO A 587 25.66 34.95 25.82
CA PRO A 587 25.97 36.27 26.40
C PRO A 587 25.61 37.43 25.49
N GLY A 588 25.43 37.19 24.20
CA GLY A 588 25.22 38.21 23.18
C GLY A 588 26.46 38.49 22.35
N THR A 589 26.76 39.78 22.11
CA THR A 589 27.86 40.21 21.26
C THR A 589 29.15 40.34 22.05
N MET A 590 30.25 39.84 21.48
CA MET A 590 31.60 39.95 22.02
C MET A 590 32.23 41.30 21.71
N ALA A 591 33.40 41.57 22.31
CA ALA A 591 34.16 42.81 22.11
C ALA A 591 34.59 43.07 20.65
N ASP A 592 34.78 42.02 19.86
CA ASP A 592 35.08 42.06 18.43
C ASP A 592 33.87 42.29 17.52
N GLY A 593 32.67 42.40 18.10
CA GLY A 593 31.41 42.60 17.39
C GLY A 593 30.74 41.34 16.93
N THR A 594 31.34 40.13 17.21
CA THR A 594 30.75 38.85 16.85
C THR A 594 29.72 38.38 17.90
N ALA A 595 28.66 37.72 17.50
CA ALA A 595 27.69 37.14 18.40
C ALA A 595 28.20 35.78 18.89
N PHE A 596 28.03 35.49 20.19
CA PHE A 596 28.41 34.22 20.81
C PHE A 596 27.19 33.47 21.31
N TYR A 597 26.92 32.28 20.71
CA TYR A 597 25.92 31.33 21.16
C TYR A 597 26.55 29.95 21.23
N ALA A 598 26.56 29.35 22.40
CA ALA A 598 27.08 28.02 22.57
C ALA A 598 25.97 27.00 22.73
N TYR A 599 26.16 25.84 22.10
CA TYR A 599 25.21 24.74 22.09
C TYR A 599 25.89 23.44 22.51
N TYR A 600 25.17 22.62 23.24
CA TYR A 600 25.51 21.23 23.46
C TYR A 600 24.76 20.38 22.44
N ILE A 601 25.47 19.52 21.71
CA ILE A 601 24.93 18.58 20.74
C ILE A 601 25.16 17.17 21.26
N LEU A 602 24.10 16.38 21.30
CA LEU A 602 24.11 14.96 21.63
C LEU A 602 23.51 14.17 20.47
N PRO A 603 24.32 13.35 19.76
CA PRO A 603 23.81 12.43 18.77
C PRO A 603 22.93 11.37 19.44
N ARG A 604 21.77 11.08 18.88
CA ARG A 604 20.88 10.03 19.34
C ARG A 604 21.04 8.83 18.43
N GLN A 605 21.55 7.76 18.96
CA GLN A 605 21.64 6.51 18.23
C GLN A 605 20.26 5.88 18.08
N ILE A 606 19.99 5.33 16.89
CA ILE A 606 18.83 4.49 16.70
C ILE A 606 19.10 3.18 17.42
N GLU A 607 18.16 2.75 18.23
CA GLU A 607 18.19 1.42 18.81
C GLU A 607 17.46 0.45 17.87
N TYR A 608 18.23 -0.41 17.19
CA TYR A 608 17.69 -1.49 16.39
C TYR A 608 17.14 -2.58 17.30
N ASN A 609 15.89 -2.98 17.03
CA ASN A 609 15.23 -4.04 17.79
C ASN A 609 15.50 -5.40 17.13
N PRO A 610 16.43 -6.24 17.65
CA PRO A 610 16.72 -7.54 17.05
C PRO A 610 15.55 -8.53 17.17
N ASP A 611 14.61 -8.28 18.08
CA ASP A 611 13.43 -9.11 18.30
C ASP A 611 12.22 -8.68 17.44
N LEU A 612 12.42 -7.75 16.51
CA LEU A 612 11.37 -7.28 15.61
C LEU A 612 10.83 -8.45 14.77
N ARG A 613 9.53 -8.67 14.85
CA ARG A 613 8.81 -9.69 14.07
C ARG A 613 8.16 -9.09 12.85
N TRP A 614 8.07 -9.86 11.76
CA TRP A 614 7.39 -9.40 10.58
C TRP A 614 5.87 -9.41 10.78
N GLN A 615 5.23 -8.35 10.28
CA GLN A 615 3.78 -8.19 10.35
C GLN A 615 3.06 -9.36 9.70
N LYS A 616 2.06 -9.95 10.38
CA LYS A 616 1.28 -11.10 9.92
C LYS A 616 -0.20 -10.78 9.83
N ALA A 617 -0.87 -11.32 8.82
CA ALA A 617 -2.32 -11.35 8.76
C ALA A 617 -2.82 -12.80 8.82
N GLN A 618 -3.72 -13.07 9.76
CA GLN A 618 -4.52 -14.29 9.80
C GLN A 618 -5.86 -13.97 9.16
N GLN A 619 -6.18 -14.68 8.08
CA GLN A 619 -7.41 -14.46 7.30
C GLN A 619 -8.27 -15.72 7.33
N SER A 620 -9.58 -15.56 7.48
CA SER A 620 -10.58 -16.60 7.34
C SER A 620 -11.72 -16.06 6.49
N GLU A 621 -12.26 -16.91 5.62
CA GLU A 621 -13.39 -16.53 4.78
C GLU A 621 -14.31 -17.73 4.57
N VAL A 622 -15.61 -17.50 4.54
CA VAL A 622 -16.61 -18.43 4.07
C VAL A 622 -17.45 -17.79 3.00
N GLY A 623 -17.81 -18.53 1.96
CA GLY A 623 -18.57 -17.97 0.84
C GLY A 623 -19.58 -18.97 0.28
N VAL A 624 -20.60 -18.42 -0.35
CA VAL A 624 -21.65 -19.16 -1.07
C VAL A 624 -21.80 -18.56 -2.46
N GLU A 625 -21.82 -19.43 -3.45
CA GLU A 625 -22.14 -19.08 -4.84
C GLU A 625 -23.35 -19.89 -5.30
N ALA A 626 -24.32 -19.23 -5.90
CA ALA A 626 -25.52 -19.87 -6.41
C ALA A 626 -25.98 -19.22 -7.74
N ASP A 627 -26.57 -20.03 -8.61
CA ASP A 627 -27.37 -19.56 -9.76
C ASP A 627 -28.81 -20.04 -9.57
N ILE A 628 -29.72 -19.11 -9.33
CA ILE A 628 -31.13 -19.37 -9.09
C ILE A 628 -31.94 -18.76 -10.25
N ALA A 629 -32.49 -19.62 -11.12
CA ALA A 629 -33.27 -19.22 -12.31
C ALA A 629 -32.51 -18.25 -13.24
N GLY A 630 -31.16 -18.21 -13.20
CA GLY A 630 -30.35 -17.30 -14.01
C GLY A 630 -29.87 -16.06 -13.23
N VAL A 631 -30.31 -15.88 -12.00
CA VAL A 631 -29.74 -14.87 -11.08
C VAL A 631 -28.54 -15.48 -10.38
N LYS A 632 -27.35 -14.91 -10.63
CA LYS A 632 -26.11 -15.34 -9.98
C LYS A 632 -25.89 -14.55 -8.70
N ILE A 633 -25.65 -15.27 -7.62
CA ILE A 633 -25.45 -14.72 -6.28
C ILE A 633 -24.12 -15.19 -5.77
N SER A 634 -23.29 -14.27 -5.29
CA SER A 634 -22.06 -14.56 -4.55
C SER A 634 -22.08 -13.77 -3.25
N LEU A 635 -21.89 -14.49 -2.13
CA LEU A 635 -21.77 -13.95 -0.78
C LEU A 635 -20.46 -14.40 -0.20
N ALA A 636 -19.72 -13.51 0.45
CA ALA A 636 -18.48 -13.82 1.17
C ALA A 636 -18.46 -13.11 2.51
N ALA A 637 -18.29 -13.85 3.61
CA ALA A 637 -18.06 -13.31 4.92
C ALA A 637 -16.60 -13.53 5.31
N PHE A 638 -15.90 -12.50 5.75
CA PHE A 638 -14.48 -12.56 6.06
C PHE A 638 -14.16 -12.00 7.45
N TYR A 639 -13.09 -12.55 8.00
CA TYR A 639 -12.45 -12.08 9.22
C TYR A 639 -10.93 -12.05 9.00
N SER A 640 -10.30 -10.92 9.27
CA SER A 640 -8.86 -10.73 9.16
C SER A 640 -8.32 -10.07 10.42
N LYS A 641 -7.24 -10.62 10.95
CA LYS A 641 -6.53 -10.15 12.14
C LYS A 641 -5.08 -9.89 11.77
N THR A 642 -4.67 -8.63 11.76
CA THR A 642 -3.27 -8.25 11.55
C THR A 642 -2.57 -8.20 12.90
N LEU A 643 -1.49 -8.96 13.02
CA LEU A 643 -0.64 -9.11 14.20
C LEU A 643 0.73 -8.52 13.92
N ASP A 644 1.45 -8.19 14.98
CA ASP A 644 2.83 -7.72 14.91
C ASP A 644 3.00 -6.49 13.98
N SER A 645 1.99 -5.59 13.93
CA SER A 645 2.09 -4.35 13.17
C SER A 645 3.27 -3.52 13.66
N TYR A 646 3.95 -2.82 12.74
CA TYR A 646 5.11 -2.00 13.10
C TYR A 646 4.67 -0.76 13.87
N PHE A 647 5.34 -0.51 14.97
CA PHE A 647 5.06 0.58 15.87
C PHE A 647 6.36 1.31 16.24
N THR A 648 6.36 2.63 16.10
CA THR A 648 7.52 3.49 16.41
C THR A 648 7.18 4.37 17.61
N TYR A 649 8.09 4.42 18.59
CA TYR A 649 7.95 5.27 19.77
C TYR A 649 9.30 5.84 20.20
N SER A 650 9.26 6.80 21.13
CA SER A 650 10.45 7.37 21.74
C SER A 650 10.69 6.77 23.12
N GLU A 651 11.90 6.32 23.39
CA GLU A 651 12.38 5.92 24.71
C GLU A 651 13.28 7.02 25.27
N TYR A 652 13.09 7.38 26.53
CA TYR A 652 13.80 8.51 27.14
C TYR A 652 14.89 8.02 28.09
N GLU A 653 16.10 8.55 27.91
CA GLU A 653 17.28 8.26 28.73
C GLU A 653 17.76 9.53 29.43
N PRO A 654 18.15 9.43 30.73
CA PRO A 654 18.71 10.56 31.47
C PRO A 654 20.10 10.92 30.96
N PHE A 655 20.39 12.20 30.90
CA PHE A 655 21.72 12.74 30.63
C PHE A 655 21.89 14.10 31.32
N THR A 656 23.17 14.50 31.51
CA THR A 656 23.54 15.73 32.16
C THR A 656 24.42 16.57 31.24
N TYR A 657 24.15 17.88 31.19
CA TYR A 657 24.98 18.84 30.47
C TYR A 657 25.23 20.09 31.30
N LYS A 658 26.35 20.81 31.03
CA LYS A 658 26.69 22.04 31.72
C LYS A 658 25.99 23.23 31.05
N TRP A 659 25.35 24.03 31.83
CA TRP A 659 24.68 25.26 31.44
C TRP A 659 25.27 26.45 32.19
N THR A 660 25.69 27.49 31.46
CA THR A 660 26.26 28.71 32.02
C THR A 660 25.19 29.80 32.01
N ASP A 661 24.77 30.27 33.15
CA ASP A 661 23.83 31.36 33.28
C ASP A 661 24.50 32.71 32.96
N GLN A 662 23.80 33.60 32.33
CA GLN A 662 24.27 34.97 32.06
C GLN A 662 24.64 35.74 33.37
N ARG A 663 23.97 35.42 34.47
CA ARG A 663 24.29 35.96 35.81
C ARG A 663 25.68 35.64 36.29
N SER A 664 26.32 34.60 35.76
CA SER A 664 27.72 34.28 36.05
C SER A 664 28.70 35.38 35.56
N LEU A 665 28.23 36.27 34.69
CA LEU A 665 28.96 37.44 34.20
C LEU A 665 28.96 38.60 35.19
N GLU A 666 28.12 38.64 36.23
CA GLU A 666 28.05 39.70 37.21
C GLU A 666 29.33 39.79 38.07
N GLY A 667 30.01 38.66 38.29
CA GLY A 667 31.31 38.61 39.00
C GLY A 667 32.55 38.71 38.11
N CYS A 668 32.38 38.92 36.82
CA CYS A 668 33.48 38.97 35.86
C CYS A 668 34.23 40.29 35.95
N LEU A 669 35.55 40.24 36.22
CA LEU A 669 36.41 41.43 36.33
C LEU A 669 36.71 42.09 34.98
N ILE A 670 36.54 41.39 33.88
CA ILE A 670 36.73 41.91 32.53
C ILE A 670 35.54 42.80 32.14
N PRO A 671 35.74 44.04 31.72
CA PRO A 671 34.65 44.90 31.28
C PRO A 671 33.84 44.29 30.11
N SER A 672 32.53 44.51 30.06
CA SER A 672 31.68 43.92 29.05
C SER A 672 32.10 44.27 27.59
N SER A 673 32.66 45.48 27.39
CA SER A 673 33.21 45.95 26.11
C SER A 673 34.52 45.29 25.69
N GLU A 674 35.14 44.49 26.57
CA GLU A 674 36.46 43.90 26.36
C GLU A 674 36.44 42.37 26.41
N ARG A 675 35.21 41.77 26.52
CA ARG A 675 35.00 40.32 26.69
C ARG A 675 35.05 39.57 25.37
N LEU A 676 35.91 38.56 25.29
CA LEU A 676 35.84 37.48 24.32
C LEU A 676 35.47 36.18 25.04
N TYR A 677 34.56 35.40 24.49
CA TYR A 677 34.13 34.16 25.07
C TYR A 677 34.66 32.97 24.29
N SER A 678 34.97 31.91 25.01
CA SER A 678 35.27 30.60 24.45
C SER A 678 34.64 29.51 25.31
N ILE A 679 34.32 28.37 24.73
CA ILE A 679 33.81 27.20 25.44
C ILE A 679 34.66 25.97 25.09
N ASP A 680 35.03 25.22 26.11
CA ASP A 680 35.74 23.95 25.88
C ASP A 680 34.80 22.92 25.30
N ARG A 681 35.15 22.35 24.16
CA ARG A 681 34.31 21.45 23.37
C ARG A 681 33.89 20.18 24.14
N LYS A 682 34.78 19.69 25.06
CA LYS A 682 34.51 18.43 25.80
C LYS A 682 33.88 18.71 27.15
N THR A 683 34.36 19.71 27.84
CA THR A 683 33.95 19.95 29.23
C THR A 683 32.80 20.94 29.36
N GLY A 684 32.52 21.75 28.34
CA GLY A 684 31.45 22.77 28.37
C GLY A 684 31.79 23.96 29.31
N VAL A 685 33.00 24.10 29.71
CA VAL A 685 33.45 25.21 30.58
C VAL A 685 33.66 26.47 29.73
N VAL A 686 33.01 27.55 30.13
CA VAL A 686 33.13 28.85 29.46
C VAL A 686 34.24 29.65 30.08
N THR A 687 35.12 30.20 29.23
CA THR A 687 36.22 31.10 29.62
C THR A 687 35.98 32.44 28.97
N VAL A 688 36.12 33.52 29.77
CA VAL A 688 36.12 34.90 29.33
C VAL A 688 37.55 35.39 29.22
N LYS A 689 37.90 35.93 28.07
CA LYS A 689 39.21 36.50 27.77
C LYS A 689 39.10 38.00 27.59
N ASP A 690 40.08 38.73 28.07
CA ASP A 690 40.21 40.15 27.85
C ASP A 690 40.88 40.40 26.48
N ILE A 691 40.17 41.06 25.56
CA ILE A 691 40.76 41.44 24.26
C ILE A 691 42.00 42.32 24.39
N THR A 692 42.12 43.09 25.46
CA THR A 692 43.26 43.96 25.76
C THR A 692 44.42 43.24 26.44
N GLY A 693 44.18 42.02 26.95
CA GLY A 693 45.19 41.21 27.68
C GLY A 693 45.62 41.75 29.04
N LYS A 694 44.95 42.76 29.62
CA LYS A 694 45.25 43.36 30.92
C LYS A 694 44.72 42.55 32.11
N VAL A 695 43.62 41.88 31.90
CA VAL A 695 43.00 41.04 32.93
C VAL A 695 43.19 39.54 32.57
N PRO A 696 43.59 38.69 33.50
CA PRO A 696 43.72 37.24 33.24
C PRO A 696 42.38 36.61 32.82
N ASP A 697 42.50 35.54 32.07
CA ASP A 697 41.34 34.69 31.67
C ASP A 697 40.50 34.29 32.87
N GLN A 698 39.20 34.38 32.78
CA GLN A 698 38.25 34.01 33.83
C GLN A 698 37.31 32.90 33.42
N THR A 699 37.20 31.88 34.23
CA THR A 699 36.25 30.79 34.04
C THR A 699 34.91 31.15 34.67
N LEU A 700 33.82 31.01 33.93
CA LEU A 700 32.50 31.28 34.45
C LEU A 700 31.93 30.08 35.24
N ALA A 701 31.16 30.41 36.28
CA ALA A 701 30.38 29.40 36.99
C ALA A 701 29.30 28.77 36.09
N TYR A 702 29.14 27.50 36.24
CA TYR A 702 28.13 26.73 35.51
C TYR A 702 27.25 25.92 36.47
N THR A 703 26.08 25.51 35.97
CA THR A 703 25.18 24.57 36.64
C THR A 703 25.06 23.32 35.80
N GLU A 704 25.12 22.15 36.40
CA GLU A 704 24.77 20.91 35.72
C GLU A 704 23.23 20.80 35.62
N LYS A 705 22.74 20.60 34.40
CA LYS A 705 21.35 20.42 34.09
C LYS A 705 21.07 18.95 33.77
N ASN A 706 20.26 18.34 34.60
CA ASN A 706 19.78 16.98 34.45
C ASN A 706 18.51 17.01 33.62
N THR A 707 18.47 16.24 32.55
CA THR A 707 17.31 16.14 31.65
C THR A 707 17.25 14.79 30.93
N PHE A 708 16.33 14.62 30.00
CA PHE A 708 16.19 13.39 29.22
C PHE A 708 16.37 13.67 27.73
N THR A 709 16.99 12.73 27.03
CA THR A 709 17.01 12.65 25.59
C THR A 709 16.17 11.46 25.14
N SER A 710 15.57 11.50 23.95
CA SER A 710 14.82 10.38 23.42
C SER A 710 15.57 9.64 22.34
N LYS A 711 15.47 8.33 22.32
CA LYS A 711 15.88 7.45 21.21
C LYS A 711 14.65 7.00 20.46
N THR A 712 14.75 6.91 19.12
CA THR A 712 13.69 6.31 18.33
C THR A 712 13.84 4.79 18.36
N LYS A 713 12.77 4.10 18.71
CA LYS A 713 12.69 2.64 18.75
C LYS A 713 11.53 2.12 17.91
N VAL A 714 11.79 1.10 17.12
CA VAL A 714 10.77 0.38 16.37
C VAL A 714 10.48 -0.95 17.04
N THR A 715 9.21 -1.27 17.22
CA THR A 715 8.76 -2.53 17.83
C THR A 715 7.49 -3.02 17.14
N ASN A 716 6.90 -4.09 17.64
CA ASN A 716 5.62 -4.59 17.17
C ASN A 716 4.50 -4.12 18.08
N GLU A 717 3.36 -3.75 17.50
CA GLU A 717 2.14 -3.48 18.24
C GLU A 717 1.61 -4.78 18.87
N VAL A 718 1.30 -4.73 20.15
CA VAL A 718 0.77 -5.87 20.92
C VAL A 718 -0.67 -6.17 20.50
N ALA A 719 -1.47 -5.13 20.29
CA ALA A 719 -2.86 -5.28 19.91
C ALA A 719 -3.05 -5.57 18.42
N PRO A 720 -3.93 -6.51 18.06
CA PRO A 720 -4.21 -6.78 16.66
C PRO A 720 -5.14 -5.74 16.04
N THR A 721 -4.90 -5.41 14.78
CA THR A 721 -5.90 -4.75 13.96
C THR A 721 -6.89 -5.77 13.42
N VAL A 722 -8.19 -5.59 13.68
CA VAL A 722 -9.26 -6.51 13.28
C VAL A 722 -10.12 -5.91 12.17
N ARG A 723 -10.31 -6.68 11.09
CA ARG A 723 -11.19 -6.34 9.98
C ARG A 723 -12.16 -7.49 9.77
N LYS A 724 -13.45 -7.20 9.64
CA LYS A 724 -14.46 -8.19 9.34
C LYS A 724 -15.58 -7.59 8.50
N GLY A 725 -16.20 -8.42 7.70
CA GLY A 725 -17.28 -7.93 6.85
C GLY A 725 -17.98 -9.01 6.05
N ILE A 726 -18.99 -8.58 5.31
CA ILE A 726 -19.73 -9.37 4.36
C ILE A 726 -19.74 -8.61 3.04
N GLU A 727 -19.38 -9.29 1.97
CA GLU A 727 -19.45 -8.80 0.59
C GLU A 727 -20.51 -9.59 -0.17
N TRP A 728 -21.26 -8.91 -1.04
CA TRP A 728 -22.23 -9.56 -1.92
C TRP A 728 -22.14 -9.01 -3.33
N VAL A 729 -22.42 -9.90 -4.27
CA VAL A 729 -22.63 -9.60 -5.69
C VAL A 729 -23.83 -10.39 -6.16
N ILE A 730 -24.82 -9.71 -6.75
CA ILE A 730 -26.01 -10.32 -7.31
C ILE A 730 -26.12 -9.83 -8.76
N ASP A 731 -26.02 -10.76 -9.70
CA ASP A 731 -26.15 -10.51 -11.13
C ASP A 731 -27.49 -11.07 -11.59
N PHE A 732 -28.43 -10.18 -11.89
CA PHE A 732 -29.76 -10.55 -12.35
C PHE A 732 -29.80 -10.97 -13.83
N GLY A 733 -28.63 -10.92 -14.49
CA GLY A 733 -28.52 -11.18 -15.92
C GLY A 733 -29.13 -10.09 -16.78
N GLN A 734 -29.32 -10.41 -18.04
CA GLN A 734 -29.91 -9.49 -19.01
C GLN A 734 -31.43 -9.68 -19.12
N ILE A 735 -32.19 -8.61 -19.03
CA ILE A 735 -33.62 -8.55 -19.34
C ILE A 735 -33.74 -8.40 -20.86
N PRO A 736 -34.17 -9.45 -21.62
CA PRO A 736 -34.09 -9.42 -23.08
C PRO A 736 -34.94 -8.32 -23.73
N ALA A 737 -36.11 -8.00 -23.14
CA ALA A 737 -37.04 -7.03 -23.67
C ALA A 737 -36.46 -5.61 -23.79
N ILE A 738 -35.67 -5.22 -22.83
CA ILE A 738 -34.99 -3.90 -22.75
C ILE A 738 -33.49 -3.99 -22.98
N ARG A 739 -32.97 -5.21 -23.18
CA ARG A 739 -31.53 -5.49 -23.37
C ARG A 739 -30.64 -4.87 -22.30
N THR A 740 -31.14 -4.87 -21.07
CA THR A 740 -30.45 -4.29 -19.92
C THR A 740 -30.03 -5.36 -18.94
N SER A 741 -28.76 -5.42 -18.62
CA SER A 741 -28.21 -6.23 -17.51
C SER A 741 -28.25 -5.42 -16.23
N ILE A 742 -28.67 -6.06 -15.14
CA ILE A 742 -28.73 -5.44 -13.82
C ILE A 742 -27.81 -6.21 -12.89
N ARG A 743 -26.93 -5.48 -12.18
CA ARG A 743 -26.06 -6.04 -11.15
C ARG A 743 -26.13 -5.19 -9.89
N MET A 744 -26.17 -5.85 -8.76
CA MET A 744 -26.07 -5.24 -7.43
C MET A 744 -24.83 -5.78 -6.71
N ASP A 745 -24.05 -4.89 -6.13
CA ASP A 745 -22.88 -5.23 -5.32
C ASP A 745 -22.83 -4.39 -4.06
N GLY A 746 -22.26 -4.94 -2.97
CA GLY A 746 -22.15 -4.19 -1.74
C GLY A 746 -21.27 -4.84 -0.71
N THR A 747 -21.06 -4.11 0.38
CA THR A 747 -20.24 -4.53 1.50
C THR A 747 -20.76 -3.97 2.82
N LEU A 748 -20.71 -4.80 3.86
CA LEU A 748 -20.74 -4.40 5.26
C LEU A 748 -19.34 -4.63 5.81
N TYR A 749 -18.66 -3.56 6.24
CA TYR A 749 -17.26 -3.61 6.67
C TYR A 749 -17.10 -2.97 8.05
N LYS A 750 -16.46 -3.70 8.97
CA LYS A 750 -16.09 -3.22 10.29
C LYS A 750 -14.57 -3.28 10.46
N TYR A 751 -14.01 -2.17 10.91
CA TYR A 751 -12.60 -2.01 11.27
C TYR A 751 -12.48 -1.66 12.74
N ARG A 752 -11.46 -2.21 13.43
CA ARG A 752 -11.09 -1.84 14.78
C ARG A 752 -9.59 -2.03 14.97
N SER A 753 -8.94 -1.01 15.51
CA SER A 753 -7.54 -1.03 15.91
C SER A 753 -7.40 -0.33 17.25
N THR A 754 -6.63 -0.90 18.16
CA THR A 754 -6.22 -0.30 19.43
C THR A 754 -4.70 -0.32 19.52
N ASN A 755 -4.10 0.61 20.26
CA ASN A 755 -2.69 0.64 20.56
C ASN A 755 -2.52 0.20 22.02
N GLU A 756 -1.82 -0.91 22.24
CA GLU A 756 -1.68 -1.50 23.59
C GLU A 756 -0.23 -1.53 24.09
N ASN A 757 0.70 -0.95 23.36
CA ASN A 757 2.08 -0.80 23.83
C ASN A 757 2.16 0.24 24.94
N ILE A 758 3.06 0.00 25.91
CA ILE A 758 3.41 1.03 26.89
C ILE A 758 4.54 1.87 26.31
N VAL A 759 4.30 3.17 26.21
CA VAL A 759 5.23 4.14 25.63
C VAL A 759 5.55 5.25 26.62
N GLN A 760 6.76 5.77 26.50
CA GLN A 760 7.23 6.86 27.35
C GLN A 760 6.80 8.22 26.77
N SER A 761 6.55 9.17 27.64
CA SER A 761 6.31 10.57 27.32
C SER A 761 7.00 11.46 28.32
N TYR A 762 7.70 12.49 27.83
CA TYR A 762 8.44 13.45 28.63
C TYR A 762 8.04 14.88 28.29
N GLN A 763 7.99 15.72 29.31
CA GLN A 763 7.61 17.14 29.20
C GLN A 763 8.83 18.02 28.90
N THR A 764 9.26 18.08 27.66
CA THR A 764 10.52 18.70 27.20
C THR A 764 10.71 20.18 27.53
N ASN A 765 9.62 20.94 27.64
CA ASN A 765 9.62 22.40 27.86
C ASN A 765 9.19 22.80 29.28
N ARG A 766 9.15 21.83 30.20
CA ARG A 766 8.74 22.05 31.57
C ARG A 766 9.92 22.03 32.53
N THR A 767 9.82 22.81 33.59
CA THR A 767 10.70 22.76 34.77
C THR A 767 9.96 22.17 35.96
N MET A 768 10.70 21.72 36.97
CA MET A 768 10.16 21.38 38.27
C MET A 768 9.53 22.62 38.92
N SER A 769 8.94 22.46 40.09
CA SER A 769 8.27 23.55 40.84
C SER A 769 9.21 24.68 41.28
N ASP A 770 10.55 24.44 41.21
CA ASP A 770 11.56 25.47 41.46
C ASP A 770 11.74 26.46 40.27
N GLY A 771 11.10 26.19 39.13
CA GLY A 771 11.16 27.00 37.91
C GLY A 771 12.48 26.97 37.17
N ILE A 772 13.48 26.20 37.62
CA ILE A 772 14.85 26.19 37.12
C ILE A 772 15.29 24.81 36.64
N THR A 773 15.03 23.78 37.45
CA THR A 773 15.41 22.39 37.13
C THR A 773 14.55 21.84 36.02
N PRO A 774 15.11 21.27 34.92
CA PRO A 774 14.33 20.58 33.93
C PRO A 774 13.47 19.49 34.56
N TYR A 775 12.35 19.18 33.97
CA TYR A 775 11.41 18.18 34.49
C TYR A 775 12.08 16.83 34.69
N GLN A 776 11.89 16.20 35.86
CA GLN A 776 12.66 15.04 36.31
C GLN A 776 11.89 13.73 36.25
N PHE A 777 10.74 13.70 35.60
CA PHE A 777 9.89 12.50 35.50
C PHE A 777 9.56 12.14 34.05
N VAL A 778 9.51 10.85 33.77
CA VAL A 778 9.05 10.26 32.51
C VAL A 778 7.77 9.45 32.78
N GLY A 779 6.68 9.79 32.12
CA GLY A 779 5.44 9.03 32.20
C GLY A 779 5.41 7.85 31.24
N HIS A 780 4.91 6.71 31.70
CA HIS A 780 4.72 5.48 30.93
C HIS A 780 3.22 5.28 30.64
N PHE A 781 2.81 5.60 29.43
CA PHE A 781 1.42 5.60 28.98
C PHE A 781 1.09 4.40 28.11
N VAL A 782 -0.17 4.00 28.10
CA VAL A 782 -0.67 3.00 27.17
C VAL A 782 -0.94 3.65 25.80
N GLY A 783 -0.55 2.97 24.74
CA GLY A 783 -0.96 3.28 23.40
C GLY A 783 -0.29 4.50 22.78
N SER A 784 -1.05 5.57 22.52
CA SER A 784 -0.56 6.78 21.85
C SER A 784 0.25 7.75 22.75
N GLY A 785 0.83 7.25 23.84
CA GLY A 785 1.53 8.10 24.82
C GLY A 785 0.53 8.99 25.56
N SER A 786 0.88 10.26 25.77
CA SER A 786 -0.01 11.22 26.44
C SER A 786 -1.23 11.63 25.60
N GLY A 787 -1.31 11.21 24.33
CA GLY A 787 -2.50 11.44 23.49
C GLY A 787 -3.75 10.74 24.06
N THR A 788 -4.91 11.40 24.02
CA THR A 788 -6.13 10.88 24.66
C THR A 788 -6.80 9.74 23.88
N SER A 789 -6.59 9.64 22.57
CA SER A 789 -7.10 8.53 21.75
C SER A 789 -6.19 7.31 21.81
N ASN A 790 -6.77 6.12 21.93
CA ASN A 790 -6.02 4.84 21.97
C ASN A 790 -6.44 3.89 20.86
N GLY A 791 -6.80 4.41 19.71
CA GLY A 791 -7.22 3.64 18.56
C GLY A 791 -8.52 4.15 17.94
N SER A 792 -9.05 3.40 16.99
CA SER A 792 -10.26 3.77 16.25
C SER A 792 -11.12 2.57 15.88
N GLU A 793 -12.40 2.83 15.68
CA GLU A 793 -13.39 1.88 15.15
C GLU A 793 -14.20 2.54 14.05
N SER A 794 -14.45 1.81 12.96
CA SER A 794 -15.36 2.24 11.90
C SER A 794 -16.29 1.12 11.44
N LEU A 795 -17.48 1.49 10.99
CA LEU A 795 -18.44 0.59 10.35
C LEU A 795 -19.03 1.28 9.11
N LYS A 796 -19.02 0.56 7.99
CA LYS A 796 -19.50 1.06 6.69
C LYS A 796 -20.43 0.03 6.06
N LEU A 797 -21.59 0.47 5.58
CA LEU A 797 -22.55 -0.30 4.79
C LEU A 797 -22.75 0.42 3.47
N ARG A 798 -22.33 -0.21 2.37
CA ARG A 798 -22.46 0.32 1.00
C ARG A 798 -23.18 -0.67 0.10
N ASN A 799 -23.93 -0.17 -0.86
CA ASN A 799 -24.59 -0.96 -1.87
C ASN A 799 -24.67 -0.19 -3.17
N ASN A 800 -24.31 -0.82 -4.28
CA ASN A 800 -24.33 -0.22 -5.61
C ASN A 800 -25.23 -1.01 -6.54
N ILE A 801 -25.83 -0.35 -7.52
CA ILE A 801 -26.63 -0.97 -8.57
C ILE A 801 -26.12 -0.45 -9.91
N THR A 802 -25.77 -1.36 -10.80
CA THR A 802 -25.30 -1.04 -12.16
C THR A 802 -26.29 -1.57 -13.18
N PHE A 803 -26.74 -0.69 -14.08
CA PHE A 803 -27.57 -0.99 -15.23
C PHE A 803 -26.71 -0.83 -16.49
N THR A 804 -26.62 -1.87 -17.32
CA THR A 804 -25.91 -1.81 -18.60
C THR A 804 -26.86 -2.18 -19.71
N THR A 805 -27.18 -1.21 -20.55
CA THR A 805 -28.12 -1.37 -21.70
C THR A 805 -27.34 -1.36 -23.00
N HIS A 806 -27.52 -2.39 -23.80
CA HIS A 806 -26.93 -2.50 -25.12
C HIS A 806 -27.98 -2.30 -26.22
N ILE A 807 -27.75 -1.33 -27.12
CA ILE A 807 -28.61 -1.00 -28.25
C ILE A 807 -27.88 -1.33 -29.56
N PRO A 808 -27.95 -2.57 -30.08
CA PRO A 808 -27.16 -3.00 -31.23
C PRO A 808 -27.39 -2.22 -32.50
N LYS A 809 -28.65 -1.88 -32.79
CA LYS A 809 -29.00 -1.09 -33.98
C LYS A 809 -28.34 0.28 -34.03
N ALA A 810 -28.18 0.90 -32.86
CA ALA A 810 -27.52 2.18 -32.72
C ALA A 810 -26.01 2.03 -32.38
N ARG A 811 -25.53 0.81 -32.15
CA ARG A 811 -24.16 0.54 -31.65
C ARG A 811 -23.80 1.39 -30.43
N LEU A 812 -24.72 1.39 -29.44
CA LEU A 812 -24.58 2.15 -28.19
C LEU A 812 -24.59 1.20 -27.02
N ILE A 813 -23.65 1.45 -26.07
CA ILE A 813 -23.73 0.94 -24.73
C ILE A 813 -23.97 2.11 -23.79
N PHE A 814 -24.91 1.94 -22.90
CA PHE A 814 -25.28 2.87 -21.86
C PHE A 814 -25.12 2.18 -20.52
N THR A 815 -24.30 2.73 -19.63
CA THR A 815 -24.10 2.23 -18.27
C THR A 815 -24.49 3.31 -17.28
N LEU A 816 -25.42 2.99 -16.37
CA LEU A 816 -25.78 3.81 -15.22
C LEU A 816 -25.39 3.05 -13.95
N ARG A 817 -24.58 3.65 -13.10
CA ARG A 817 -24.22 3.12 -11.79
C ARG A 817 -24.74 4.04 -10.69
N LEU A 818 -25.55 3.48 -9.82
CA LEU A 818 -26.05 4.12 -8.60
C LEU A 818 -25.21 3.62 -7.44
N GLU A 819 -24.57 4.52 -6.72
CA GLU A 819 -23.74 4.22 -5.56
C GLU A 819 -24.44 4.71 -4.29
N SER A 820 -24.46 3.88 -3.25
CA SER A 820 -25.17 4.16 -2.01
C SER A 820 -24.27 3.85 -0.81
N SER A 821 -24.00 4.85 0.01
CA SER A 821 -23.47 4.69 1.36
C SER A 821 -24.65 4.74 2.34
N LEU A 822 -25.14 3.57 2.75
CA LEU A 822 -26.37 3.44 3.52
C LEU A 822 -26.15 3.73 5.00
N TYR A 823 -24.97 3.44 5.51
CA TYR A 823 -24.58 3.72 6.89
C TYR A 823 -23.06 3.82 7.02
N ARG A 824 -22.60 4.80 7.79
CA ARG A 824 -21.21 4.94 8.20
C ARG A 824 -21.14 5.54 9.58
N HIS A 825 -20.27 5.02 10.42
CA HIS A 825 -19.79 5.74 11.61
C HIS A 825 -18.30 5.52 11.83
N ASP A 826 -17.68 6.50 12.47
CA ASP A 826 -16.30 6.46 12.94
C ASP A 826 -16.25 6.94 14.38
N ARG A 827 -15.38 6.39 15.21
CA ARG A 827 -15.12 6.88 16.58
C ARG A 827 -13.69 6.57 17.02
N ASN A 828 -13.17 7.36 17.94
CA ASN A 828 -11.95 7.04 18.67
C ASN A 828 -12.25 6.04 19.80
N LEU A 829 -11.22 5.31 20.21
CA LEU A 829 -11.27 4.36 21.32
C LEU A 829 -10.41 4.88 22.49
N ALA A 830 -10.79 4.50 23.70
CA ALA A 830 -10.07 4.81 24.93
C ALA A 830 -9.80 3.52 25.74
N GLU A 831 -9.59 2.40 25.04
CA GLU A 831 -9.52 1.06 25.65
C GLU A 831 -8.09 0.53 25.63
N TYR A 832 -7.76 -0.23 26.67
CA TYR A 832 -6.54 -1.02 26.81
C TYR A 832 -6.91 -2.41 27.32
N SER A 833 -6.59 -3.45 26.56
CA SER A 833 -6.99 -4.83 26.88
C SER A 833 -8.46 -4.99 27.31
N GLY A 834 -9.35 -4.16 26.74
CA GLY A 834 -10.76 -4.09 27.10
C GLY A 834 -11.08 -3.11 28.23
N GLU A 835 -10.06 -2.56 28.89
CA GLU A 835 -10.23 -1.53 29.93
C GLU A 835 -10.08 -0.12 29.37
N GLN A 836 -10.66 0.85 30.04
CA GLN A 836 -10.63 2.25 29.63
C GLN A 836 -9.31 2.91 30.09
N THR A 837 -8.66 3.66 29.19
CA THR A 837 -7.40 4.39 29.49
C THR A 837 -7.59 5.91 29.61
N THR A 838 -8.73 6.39 29.20
CA THR A 838 -9.08 7.80 29.25
C THR A 838 -10.45 7.94 29.89
N TRP A 839 -10.59 8.84 30.83
CA TRP A 839 -11.79 9.01 31.66
C TRP A 839 -12.36 10.41 31.56
N PRO A 840 -13.70 10.55 31.59
CA PRO A 840 -14.34 11.85 31.78
C PRO A 840 -13.91 12.46 33.09
N ILE A 841 -13.77 13.78 33.12
CA ILE A 841 -13.49 14.55 34.33
C ILE A 841 -14.56 15.61 34.51
N SER A 842 -14.87 15.89 35.77
CA SER A 842 -15.73 16.99 36.16
C SER A 842 -15.04 17.82 37.24
N GLY A 843 -15.18 19.15 37.16
CA GLY A 843 -14.52 20.05 38.09
C GLY A 843 -13.00 19.98 38.03
N GLN A 844 -12.34 19.99 39.20
CA GLN A 844 -10.88 19.95 39.30
C GLN A 844 -10.30 18.55 39.50
N ASP A 845 -11.11 17.53 39.55
CA ASP A 845 -10.66 16.17 39.82
C ASP A 845 -10.22 15.50 38.50
N LYS A 846 -8.91 15.32 38.31
CA LYS A 846 -8.34 14.79 37.10
C LYS A 846 -8.24 13.26 37.07
N ILE A 847 -8.50 12.57 38.18
CA ILE A 847 -8.61 11.10 38.26
C ILE A 847 -9.98 10.74 38.86
N PRO A 848 -11.04 10.78 38.06
CA PRO A 848 -12.39 10.49 38.53
C PRO A 848 -12.56 8.97 38.75
N SER A 849 -13.61 8.67 39.52
CA SER A 849 -14.06 7.29 39.76
C SER A 849 -15.01 6.74 38.68
N GLY A 850 -15.56 7.64 37.84
CA GLY A 850 -16.52 7.28 36.79
C GLY A 850 -15.85 6.85 35.47
N THR A 851 -16.56 6.00 34.72
CA THR A 851 -16.08 5.44 33.45
C THR A 851 -16.93 5.85 32.24
N GLU A 852 -17.97 6.64 32.43
CA GLU A 852 -18.91 6.93 31.35
C GLU A 852 -18.74 8.36 30.78
N PHE A 853 -18.91 8.48 29.46
CA PHE A 853 -18.81 9.74 28.72
C PHE A 853 -20.20 10.42 28.64
N TYR A 854 -20.71 10.96 29.75
CA TYR A 854 -22.05 11.53 29.79
C TYR A 854 -22.16 12.94 29.19
N ASP A 855 -21.16 13.76 29.42
CA ASP A 855 -21.18 15.15 28.96
C ASP A 855 -20.31 15.31 27.71
N ILE A 856 -20.94 15.55 26.56
CA ILE A 856 -20.23 15.76 25.30
C ILE A 856 -19.29 16.97 25.32
N LYS A 857 -19.52 17.95 26.15
CA LYS A 857 -18.68 19.14 26.31
C LYS A 857 -17.65 19.00 27.43
N GLY A 858 -17.74 17.92 28.21
CA GLY A 858 -16.80 17.64 29.27
C GLY A 858 -15.43 17.26 28.75
N HIS A 859 -14.42 17.53 29.56
CA HIS A 859 -13.04 17.12 29.27
C HIS A 859 -12.79 15.67 29.68
N VAL A 860 -11.75 15.11 29.16
CA VAL A 860 -11.23 13.80 29.54
C VAL A 860 -9.81 13.93 30.08
N ALA A 861 -9.47 13.05 31.00
CA ALA A 861 -8.09 12.93 31.50
C ALA A 861 -7.47 11.61 31.03
N LYS A 862 -6.23 11.69 30.60
CA LYS A 862 -5.35 10.53 30.41
C LYS A 862 -4.10 10.72 31.24
N TYR A 863 -3.79 9.73 32.06
CA TYR A 863 -2.61 9.72 32.91
C TYR A 863 -1.76 8.46 32.64
N PRO A 864 -0.46 8.47 32.97
CA PRO A 864 0.39 7.30 32.77
C PRO A 864 0.03 6.16 33.73
N LEU A 865 0.30 4.92 33.35
CA LEU A 865 0.21 3.76 34.26
C LEU A 865 1.29 3.85 35.34
N TYR A 866 2.50 4.16 34.89
CA TYR A 866 3.67 4.30 35.73
C TYR A 866 4.41 5.58 35.40
N TYR A 867 5.32 5.96 36.28
CA TYR A 867 6.36 6.94 35.98
C TYR A 867 7.70 6.49 36.53
N SER A 868 8.77 7.00 35.96
CA SER A 868 10.13 6.84 36.42
C SER A 868 10.78 8.20 36.69
N THR A 869 11.86 8.22 37.45
CA THR A 869 12.59 9.46 37.81
C THR A 869 13.92 9.53 37.10
N PHE A 870 14.55 10.71 37.09
CA PHE A 870 15.89 10.89 36.55
C PHE A 870 16.93 10.02 37.29
N ASP A 871 16.83 9.96 38.63
CA ASP A 871 17.77 9.21 39.47
C ASP A 871 17.57 7.70 39.40
N ASP A 872 16.35 7.24 39.08
CA ASP A 872 16.02 5.83 38.90
C ASP A 872 15.10 5.62 37.69
N PRO A 873 15.67 5.62 36.48
CA PRO A 873 14.89 5.50 35.26
C PRO A 873 14.32 4.09 35.02
N LYS A 874 14.78 3.07 35.77
CA LYS A 874 14.37 1.67 35.59
C LYS A 874 13.21 1.26 36.50
N THR A 875 13.04 1.92 37.64
CA THR A 875 11.94 1.61 38.57
C THR A 875 10.64 2.27 38.10
N LEU A 876 9.64 1.45 37.82
CA LEU A 876 8.31 1.89 37.44
C LEU A 876 7.44 2.08 38.69
N ILE A 877 7.14 3.33 39.00
CA ILE A 877 6.33 3.71 40.15
C ILE A 877 4.86 3.80 39.69
N PRO A 878 3.88 3.08 40.31
CA PRO A 878 2.47 3.18 39.98
C PRO A 878 1.96 4.62 40.13
N PHE A 879 1.51 5.20 39.01
CA PHE A 879 1.20 6.63 38.95
C PHE A 879 0.00 7.02 39.84
N ARG A 880 -1.14 6.32 39.62
CA ARG A 880 -2.41 6.67 40.27
C ARG A 880 -2.32 6.64 41.81
N GLU A 881 -1.72 5.61 42.35
CA GLU A 881 -1.52 5.44 43.79
C GLU A 881 -0.65 6.56 44.34
N LYS A 882 0.47 6.84 43.69
CA LYS A 882 1.42 7.86 44.15
C LYS A 882 0.86 9.27 44.00
N TYR A 883 0.09 9.53 42.93
CA TYR A 883 -0.59 10.82 42.73
C TYR A 883 -1.63 11.11 43.82
N LEU A 884 -2.47 10.11 44.12
CA LEU A 884 -3.50 10.28 45.19
C LEU A 884 -2.81 10.43 46.55
N TRP A 885 -1.80 9.65 46.84
CA TRP A 885 -1.03 9.84 48.08
C TRP A 885 -0.39 11.23 48.17
N ALA A 886 0.18 11.72 47.08
CA ALA A 886 0.81 13.06 47.05
C ALA A 886 -0.19 14.19 47.26
N LYS A 887 -1.42 14.03 46.76
CA LYS A 887 -2.52 15.00 46.93
C LYS A 887 -2.74 15.34 48.40
N ASP A 888 -2.66 14.37 49.30
CA ASP A 888 -2.91 14.51 50.71
C ASP A 888 -1.62 14.78 51.53
N ASN A 889 -0.47 14.33 51.07
CA ASN A 889 0.74 14.27 51.86
C ASN A 889 1.92 15.14 51.33
N ASN A 890 1.95 15.47 50.04
CA ASN A 890 3.07 16.20 49.41
C ASN A 890 2.60 17.10 48.27
N LYS A 891 2.28 18.33 48.53
CA LYS A 891 1.73 19.29 47.56
C LYS A 891 2.71 19.56 46.40
N GLN A 892 4.04 19.53 46.64
CA GLN A 892 5.03 19.75 45.60
C GLN A 892 5.03 18.58 44.61
N LEU A 893 5.17 17.37 45.11
CA LEU A 893 5.13 16.15 44.28
C LEU A 893 3.80 16.03 43.54
N PHE A 894 2.67 16.39 44.22
CA PHE A 894 1.35 16.42 43.58
C PHE A 894 1.33 17.33 42.36
N SER A 895 1.84 18.59 42.50
CA SER A 895 1.91 19.54 41.39
C SER A 895 2.79 19.05 40.24
N GLU A 896 3.87 18.36 40.56
CA GLU A 896 4.81 17.80 39.57
C GLU A 896 4.22 16.61 38.83
N LEU A 897 3.56 15.69 39.53
CA LEU A 897 2.85 14.55 38.91
C LEU A 897 1.65 15.00 38.08
N ASP A 898 0.93 16.04 38.59
CA ASP A 898 -0.23 16.60 37.88
C ASP A 898 0.09 17.06 36.44
N ALA A 899 1.33 17.46 36.22
CA ALA A 899 1.86 17.85 34.91
C ALA A 899 1.83 16.75 33.87
N MET A 900 1.86 15.49 34.27
CA MET A 900 1.82 14.34 33.36
C MET A 900 0.39 14.03 32.90
N ILE A 901 -0.62 14.57 33.54
CA ILE A 901 -2.02 14.30 33.18
C ILE A 901 -2.45 15.18 32.00
N ASN A 902 -2.76 14.54 30.88
CA ASN A 902 -3.31 15.24 29.72
C ASN A 902 -4.82 15.40 29.86
N THR A 903 -5.30 16.65 29.89
CA THR A 903 -6.72 17.02 29.99
C THR A 903 -7.24 17.78 28.76
N THR A 904 -6.47 17.78 27.65
CA THR A 904 -6.82 18.58 26.45
C THR A 904 -7.90 17.95 25.57
N GLY A 905 -8.21 16.67 25.78
CA GLY A 905 -9.26 15.97 25.03
C GLY A 905 -10.67 16.25 25.56
N TYR A 906 -11.68 15.96 24.75
CA TYR A 906 -13.09 16.10 25.06
C TYR A 906 -13.83 14.77 24.96
N ASN A 907 -14.90 14.60 25.73
CA ASN A 907 -15.73 13.39 25.72
C ASN A 907 -16.30 13.05 24.36
N TYR A 908 -16.68 14.06 23.57
CA TYR A 908 -17.27 13.84 22.25
C TYR A 908 -16.36 13.09 21.28
N LEU A 909 -15.03 13.09 21.48
CA LEU A 909 -14.08 12.38 20.63
C LEU A 909 -14.31 10.85 20.63
N TYR A 910 -14.92 10.32 21.67
CA TYR A 910 -15.21 8.89 21.85
C TYR A 910 -16.64 8.50 21.46
N LEU A 911 -17.49 9.48 21.16
CA LEU A 911 -18.82 9.23 20.64
C LEU A 911 -18.75 8.96 19.14
N LYS A 912 -19.80 8.33 18.60
CA LYS A 912 -19.85 8.03 17.17
C LYS A 912 -20.13 9.28 16.35
N ASN A 913 -19.27 9.51 15.34
CA ASN A 913 -19.60 10.36 14.21
C ASN A 913 -20.44 9.55 13.23
N VAL A 914 -21.69 9.92 13.03
CA VAL A 914 -22.63 9.17 12.19
C VAL A 914 -22.93 9.96 10.91
N PHE A 915 -22.80 9.30 9.77
CA PHE A 915 -23.11 9.86 8.47
C PHE A 915 -24.49 9.38 8.02
N SER A 916 -25.32 10.28 7.50
CA SER A 916 -26.59 9.93 6.90
C SER A 916 -26.41 9.11 5.63
N PRO A 917 -27.43 8.38 5.16
CA PRO A 917 -27.39 7.76 3.85
C PRO A 917 -27.06 8.79 2.75
N TYR A 918 -26.18 8.35 1.83
CA TYR A 918 -25.71 9.16 0.71
C TYR A 918 -25.83 8.36 -0.60
N PHE A 919 -26.31 9.01 -1.64
CA PHE A 919 -26.54 8.43 -2.95
C PHE A 919 -25.84 9.25 -4.03
N SER A 920 -25.19 8.61 -4.96
CA SER A 920 -24.61 9.24 -6.15
C SER A 920 -24.90 8.44 -7.41
N ALA A 921 -24.80 9.07 -8.56
CA ALA A 921 -25.03 8.45 -9.85
C ALA A 921 -23.89 8.77 -10.83
N ASN A 922 -23.48 7.74 -11.57
CA ASN A 922 -22.44 7.78 -12.59
C ASN A 922 -23.02 7.25 -13.90
N ILE A 923 -22.69 7.89 -15.01
CA ILE A 923 -23.17 7.52 -16.35
C ILE A 923 -21.99 7.38 -17.29
N SER A 924 -22.05 6.37 -18.15
CA SER A 924 -21.12 6.19 -19.27
C SER A 924 -21.92 5.81 -20.52
N VAL A 925 -21.59 6.43 -21.65
CA VAL A 925 -22.20 6.16 -22.96
C VAL A 925 -21.10 5.93 -23.96
N THR A 926 -21.05 4.75 -24.56
CA THR A 926 -20.09 4.44 -25.62
C THR A 926 -20.82 4.22 -26.95
N LYS A 927 -20.40 4.97 -27.95
CA LYS A 927 -20.83 4.83 -29.34
C LYS A 927 -19.74 4.21 -30.18
N GLU A 928 -20.03 3.10 -30.85
CA GLU A 928 -19.14 2.56 -31.86
C GLU A 928 -19.44 3.20 -33.23
N ILE A 929 -18.34 3.52 -33.92
CA ILE A 929 -18.36 4.13 -35.28
C ILE A 929 -17.66 3.15 -36.21
N GLY A 930 -18.45 2.36 -36.95
CA GLY A 930 -17.91 1.28 -37.76
C GLY A 930 -17.20 0.22 -36.92
N ARG A 931 -16.09 -0.34 -37.46
CA ARG A 931 -15.19 -1.28 -36.76
C ARG A 931 -13.86 -0.62 -36.35
N ILE A 932 -13.71 0.68 -36.64
CA ILE A 932 -12.44 1.40 -36.61
C ILE A 932 -12.39 2.31 -35.39
N ALA A 933 -13.53 2.81 -34.90
CA ALA A 933 -13.53 3.81 -33.85
C ALA A 933 -14.60 3.58 -32.80
N SER A 934 -14.35 4.01 -31.58
CA SER A 934 -15.34 4.17 -30.52
C SER A 934 -15.19 5.51 -29.82
N LEU A 935 -16.31 6.15 -29.50
CA LEU A 935 -16.36 7.38 -28.71
C LEU A 935 -17.14 7.10 -27.44
N SER A 936 -16.51 7.35 -26.31
CA SER A 936 -17.11 7.17 -24.99
C SER A 936 -17.19 8.51 -24.27
N PHE A 937 -18.37 8.82 -23.76
CA PHE A 937 -18.61 9.92 -22.83
C PHE A 937 -18.88 9.34 -21.46
N TYR A 938 -18.37 9.98 -20.43
CA TYR A 938 -18.65 9.62 -19.03
C TYR A 938 -18.89 10.88 -18.19
N ALA A 939 -19.74 10.73 -17.17
CA ALA A 939 -19.97 11.73 -16.15
C ALA A 939 -20.17 11.02 -14.82
N ASN A 940 -19.24 11.25 -13.92
CA ASN A 940 -19.25 10.66 -12.58
C ASN A 940 -19.74 11.68 -11.56
N ASN A 941 -20.54 11.19 -10.61
CA ASN A 941 -21.19 12.01 -9.59
C ASN A 941 -22.03 13.16 -10.20
N PHE A 942 -22.68 12.91 -11.36
CA PHE A 942 -23.54 13.90 -12.02
C PHE A 942 -24.80 14.20 -11.22
N PHE A 943 -25.18 13.29 -10.34
CA PHE A 943 -26.24 13.45 -9.35
C PHE A 943 -25.73 12.90 -8.02
N TYR A 944 -25.95 13.63 -6.95
CA TYR A 944 -25.69 13.20 -5.60
C TYR A 944 -26.66 13.82 -4.61
N SER A 945 -27.02 13.05 -3.59
CA SER A 945 -27.83 13.55 -2.48
C SER A 945 -26.96 14.35 -1.52
N THR A 946 -27.58 15.27 -0.79
CA THR A 946 -26.87 15.96 0.30
C THR A 946 -26.59 14.99 1.42
N MET A 947 -25.30 14.81 1.75
CA MET A 947 -24.88 14.04 2.92
C MET A 947 -25.02 14.91 4.16
N ARG A 948 -25.60 14.36 5.20
CA ARG A 948 -25.65 14.98 6.53
C ARG A 948 -24.73 14.24 7.47
N PHE A 949 -24.11 14.97 8.32
CA PHE A 949 -23.14 14.47 9.27
C PHE A 949 -23.53 14.90 10.68
N LYS A 950 -23.82 13.93 11.52
CA LYS A 950 -24.02 14.15 12.93
C LYS A 950 -22.69 14.02 13.64
N THR A 951 -22.09 15.15 13.98
CA THR A 951 -20.83 15.14 14.71
C THR A 951 -21.07 14.68 16.15
N SER A 952 -20.11 13.97 16.70
CA SER A 952 -20.10 13.63 18.12
C SER A 952 -20.03 14.87 19.01
N ALA A 953 -19.46 15.97 18.52
CA ALA A 953 -19.33 17.22 19.26
C ALA A 953 -20.64 18.00 19.37
N SER A 954 -21.42 18.11 18.30
CA SER A 954 -22.61 18.97 18.29
C SER A 954 -23.92 18.22 18.49
N GLN A 955 -23.94 16.90 18.19
CA GLN A 955 -25.15 16.06 18.16
C GLN A 955 -26.25 16.60 17.21
N THR A 956 -25.93 17.58 16.38
CA THR A 956 -26.80 18.15 15.37
C THR A 956 -26.37 17.72 13.97
N ASP A 957 -27.33 17.59 13.07
CA ASP A 957 -27.07 17.30 11.67
C ASP A 957 -26.48 18.55 11.00
N VAL A 958 -25.25 18.40 10.49
CA VAL A 958 -24.58 19.43 9.69
C VAL A 958 -24.54 18.95 8.24
N SER A 959 -24.87 19.81 7.30
CA SER A 959 -24.73 19.51 5.89
C SER A 959 -23.25 19.48 5.52
N LEU A 960 -22.78 18.36 4.97
CA LEU A 960 -21.38 18.21 4.51
C LEU A 960 -21.09 18.91 3.17
N PHE A 961 -21.96 19.76 2.70
CA PHE A 961 -21.72 20.54 1.49
C PHE A 961 -20.42 21.35 1.57
N GLU A 962 -20.02 21.73 2.77
CA GLU A 962 -18.78 22.46 3.05
C GLU A 962 -17.55 21.56 3.23
N PHE A 963 -17.73 20.27 3.50
CA PHE A 963 -16.64 19.30 3.73
C PHE A 963 -16.42 18.42 2.50
N LEU A 964 -15.91 19.02 1.44
CA LEU A 964 -15.71 18.41 0.11
C LEU A 964 -14.85 17.13 0.07
N SER A 965 -14.10 16.82 1.14
CA SER A 965 -13.28 15.60 1.23
C SER A 965 -14.09 14.29 1.31
N TYR A 966 -15.35 14.37 1.74
CA TYR A 966 -16.22 13.21 1.89
C TYR A 966 -17.18 12.99 0.71
N ILE A 967 -17.36 14.00 -0.14
CA ILE A 967 -18.29 13.97 -1.28
C ILE A 967 -17.46 13.86 -2.56
N PRO A 968 -17.63 12.81 -3.36
CA PRO A 968 -16.96 12.72 -4.66
C PRO A 968 -17.37 13.89 -5.54
N LYS A 969 -16.40 14.59 -6.13
CA LYS A 969 -16.63 15.72 -7.02
C LYS A 969 -17.22 15.25 -8.35
N PHE A 970 -18.10 16.07 -8.94
CA PHE A 970 -18.54 15.88 -10.31
C PHE A 970 -17.36 16.02 -11.28
N TYR A 971 -17.21 15.04 -12.17
CA TYR A 971 -16.25 15.13 -13.27
C TYR A 971 -16.76 14.35 -14.49
N TYR A 972 -16.35 14.79 -15.66
CA TYR A 972 -16.76 14.22 -16.93
C TYR A 972 -15.61 14.21 -17.92
N GLY A 973 -15.77 13.47 -19.00
CA GLY A 973 -14.77 13.45 -20.05
C GLY A 973 -15.22 12.64 -21.28
N LEU A 974 -14.35 12.67 -22.26
CA LEU A 974 -14.50 11.98 -23.54
C LEU A 974 -13.26 11.12 -23.80
N THR A 975 -13.49 9.95 -24.36
CA THR A 975 -12.44 9.09 -24.87
C THR A 975 -12.74 8.64 -26.28
N LEU A 976 -11.82 8.94 -27.20
CA LEU A 976 -11.81 8.43 -28.56
C LEU A 976 -10.79 7.29 -28.64
N ARG A 977 -11.22 6.13 -29.15
CA ARG A 977 -10.33 5.01 -29.47
C ARG A 977 -10.41 4.71 -30.96
N LEU A 978 -9.25 4.58 -31.57
CA LEU A 978 -9.11 4.21 -32.97
C LEU A 978 -8.34 2.90 -33.09
N LYS A 979 -8.85 1.99 -33.92
CA LYS A 979 -8.23 0.72 -34.28
C LYS A 979 -7.97 0.74 -35.78
N ILE A 980 -6.69 0.85 -36.16
CA ILE A 980 -6.26 0.97 -37.55
C ILE A 980 -5.47 -0.29 -37.90
N GLN A 981 -5.93 -1.05 -38.90
CA GLN A 981 -5.29 -2.28 -39.35
C GLN A 981 -3.96 -2.04 -40.04
#